data_d8a07046865d7507759ec8e0c0db1dc3
#
_entry.id   d8a07046865d7507759ec8e0c0db1dc3
#
_cell.length_a   1.000
_cell.length_b   1.000
_cell.length_c   1.000
_cell.angle_alpha   90.00
_cell.angle_beta   90.00
_cell.angle_gamma   90.00
#
_symmetry.space_group_name_H-M   'P 1'
#
loop_
_entity.id
_entity.type
_entity.pdbx_description
1 polymer ?
#
loop_
_entity_poly.entity_id
_entity_poly.type
_entity_poly.pdbx_seq_one_letter_code
_entity_poly.pdbx_strand_id
1 'polypeptide(L)'
;MAKKLWVATSNVKANSNLYNYEKFISKKFNQEFNQEYRKILSWSIENLDNFWNTIWDYCKVKGIKGKEKIKKSNIFYRNTFLPNSKLNFAENLLSKKDNTKAITFISENGFREERNWKNLNNNVNKLNNFFHKIKLKKKDRVVAYMPNLIETVESFIATTSVGAIWSSCSPDFGVKGVIERFSQIKPKVLFVCDKYFYNGKEINIIERVPEILKKISSIKYLVLINYPGEKYIKKKYQFKNITQFFWSDIQKTKVKKIKFVKFDFEHELAILYSSGTTGKPKCICHRSGGVLLQHLKEHQLHCNIKENDNVFYFTTCGWMMWNWLISVLASKASIVLFDGFPMFKKQDLLLEIVEKEKISLFGVSAKYIDALNKAKIKSKYKLKELRTICSTGSPLSKDGFEYIYKNLKKDVHLSSISGGTDIVSCFVLGNLYDPVISGEIQNKGLGMDVNIFNESGNSIKNKKGELVCTNPFPTMPLKFWNDKNDIKFKKAYFNKYPNIWHHGDYAEIKDSGGFIIHGRSDATLNPGGVRLGTAEIYTEVEKFNEIKESIAVGQSWDNDIRIILFVVLGENYKLTEELIIKIKKQIRTNASPRHVPAKIITITDIPRTKNGKIVELAVKNIIDGNEINNREALLNPEVLEQFKNLKELNY
;
A
#
# COMPACT_ATOMS: atom_id res chain seq x y z
N MET A 1 -31.44 7.20 -3.76
CA MET A 1 -30.77 5.87 -3.76
C MET A 1 -29.35 6.03 -4.23
N ALA A 2 -28.39 5.31 -3.63
CA ALA A 2 -27.01 5.33 -4.07
C ALA A 2 -26.88 4.74 -5.49
N LYS A 3 -26.10 5.40 -6.37
CA LYS A 3 -25.97 5.05 -7.80
C LYS A 3 -25.14 3.79 -7.98
N LYS A 4 -25.76 2.71 -8.47
CA LYS A 4 -25.04 1.51 -8.90
C LYS A 4 -24.33 1.77 -10.23
N LEU A 5 -23.03 1.52 -10.28
CA LEU A 5 -22.18 1.76 -11.46
C LEU A 5 -21.87 0.48 -12.23
N TRP A 6 -21.75 -0.65 -11.53
CA TRP A 6 -21.43 -1.93 -12.14
C TRP A 6 -21.95 -3.10 -11.30
N VAL A 7 -22.32 -4.16 -11.99
CA VAL A 7 -22.69 -5.45 -11.40
C VAL A 7 -22.09 -6.55 -12.23
N ALA A 8 -21.44 -7.52 -11.61
CA ALA A 8 -20.94 -8.68 -12.32
C ALA A 8 -22.09 -9.48 -12.96
N THR A 9 -21.96 -9.82 -14.23
CA THR A 9 -22.90 -10.71 -14.91
C THR A 9 -22.86 -12.12 -14.29
N SER A 10 -23.90 -12.92 -14.50
CA SER A 10 -23.94 -14.31 -14.02
C SER A 10 -22.75 -15.12 -14.54
N ASN A 11 -22.31 -14.86 -15.79
CA ASN A 11 -21.14 -15.50 -16.37
C ASN A 11 -19.84 -15.10 -15.67
N VAL A 12 -19.65 -13.81 -15.33
CA VAL A 12 -18.48 -13.33 -14.59
C VAL A 12 -18.45 -13.96 -13.20
N LYS A 13 -19.58 -14.00 -12.49
CA LYS A 13 -19.69 -14.63 -11.17
C LYS A 13 -19.35 -16.13 -11.24
N ALA A 14 -19.98 -16.88 -12.14
CA ALA A 14 -19.80 -18.33 -12.28
C ALA A 14 -18.38 -18.74 -12.66
N ASN A 15 -17.62 -17.86 -13.33
CA ASN A 15 -16.23 -18.07 -13.72
C ASN A 15 -15.24 -17.45 -12.74
N SER A 16 -15.68 -16.96 -11.57
CA SER A 16 -14.80 -16.32 -10.58
C SER A 16 -14.15 -17.34 -9.63
N ASN A 17 -12.98 -16.95 -9.10
CA ASN A 17 -12.34 -17.71 -8.03
C ASN A 17 -13.19 -17.70 -6.76
N LEU A 18 -13.95 -16.64 -6.51
CA LEU A 18 -14.85 -16.55 -5.35
C LEU A 18 -15.95 -17.64 -5.46
N TYR A 19 -16.51 -17.86 -6.62
CA TYR A 19 -17.48 -18.93 -6.85
C TYR A 19 -16.88 -20.34 -6.71
N ASN A 20 -15.65 -20.52 -7.22
CA ASN A 20 -14.96 -21.78 -7.04
C ASN A 20 -14.63 -22.06 -5.56
N TYR A 21 -14.28 -21.02 -4.81
CA TYR A 21 -14.08 -21.11 -3.36
C TYR A 21 -15.38 -21.40 -2.63
N GLU A 22 -16.47 -20.73 -3.01
CA GLU A 22 -17.81 -21.01 -2.47
C GLU A 22 -18.17 -22.49 -2.63
N LYS A 23 -18.05 -23.05 -3.86
CA LYS A 23 -18.27 -24.49 -4.08
C LYS A 23 -17.39 -25.37 -3.20
N PHE A 24 -16.13 -25.00 -3.03
CA PHE A 24 -15.18 -25.75 -2.23
C PHE A 24 -15.61 -25.79 -0.75
N ILE A 25 -16.00 -24.67 -0.16
CA ILE A 25 -16.45 -24.61 1.23
C ILE A 25 -17.85 -25.20 1.42
N SER A 26 -18.76 -25.00 0.44
CA SER A 26 -20.10 -25.60 0.46
C SER A 26 -20.02 -27.13 0.56
N LYS A 27 -19.20 -27.74 -0.30
CA LYS A 27 -18.96 -29.20 -0.27
C LYS A 27 -18.31 -29.65 1.03
N LYS A 28 -17.36 -28.89 1.57
CA LYS A 28 -16.58 -29.26 2.76
C LYS A 28 -17.38 -29.17 4.06
N PHE A 29 -18.31 -28.23 4.14
CA PHE A 29 -19.05 -27.90 5.36
C PHE A 29 -20.56 -28.17 5.25
N ASN A 30 -21.02 -28.69 4.10
CA ASN A 30 -22.42 -28.96 3.81
C ASN A 30 -23.31 -27.71 4.05
N GLN A 31 -22.88 -26.57 3.47
CA GLN A 31 -23.54 -25.27 3.67
C GLN A 31 -23.73 -24.56 2.34
N GLU A 32 -24.88 -23.91 2.12
CA GLU A 32 -25.18 -23.14 0.91
C GLU A 32 -25.01 -21.64 1.14
N PHE A 33 -24.35 -20.97 0.17
CA PHE A 33 -24.08 -19.54 0.22
C PHE A 33 -24.84 -18.77 -0.91
N ASN A 34 -25.27 -19.44 -1.97
CA ASN A 34 -26.15 -18.91 -3.04
C ASN A 34 -25.60 -17.67 -3.76
N GLN A 35 -24.25 -17.58 -3.91
CA GLN A 35 -23.59 -16.40 -4.45
C GLN A 35 -23.92 -15.08 -3.71
N GLU A 36 -24.22 -15.18 -2.42
CA GLU A 36 -24.42 -14.03 -1.55
C GLU A 36 -23.14 -13.75 -0.75
N TYR A 37 -22.47 -12.63 -1.05
CA TYR A 37 -21.23 -12.27 -0.37
C TYR A 37 -21.39 -12.22 1.15
N ARG A 38 -22.51 -11.67 1.64
CA ARG A 38 -22.79 -11.54 3.07
C ARG A 38 -22.80 -12.89 3.80
N LYS A 39 -23.32 -13.96 3.17
CA LYS A 39 -23.34 -15.30 3.77
C LYS A 39 -21.92 -15.86 3.91
N ILE A 40 -21.09 -15.71 2.86
CA ILE A 40 -19.69 -16.15 2.90
C ILE A 40 -18.93 -15.31 3.94
N LEU A 41 -19.16 -14.00 3.99
CA LEU A 41 -18.53 -13.09 4.94
C LEU A 41 -18.87 -13.48 6.38
N SER A 42 -20.16 -13.62 6.72
CA SER A 42 -20.59 -14.02 8.07
C SER A 42 -19.96 -15.37 8.46
N TRP A 43 -20.04 -16.37 7.56
CA TRP A 43 -19.39 -17.66 7.81
C TRP A 43 -17.88 -17.53 8.06
N SER A 44 -17.19 -16.70 7.28
CA SER A 44 -15.73 -16.50 7.40
C SER A 44 -15.32 -15.83 8.71
N ILE A 45 -16.19 -15.04 9.31
CA ILE A 45 -16.00 -14.36 10.59
C ILE A 45 -16.37 -15.28 11.75
N GLU A 46 -17.51 -15.94 11.69
CA GLU A 46 -17.99 -16.86 12.73
C GLU A 46 -17.17 -18.13 12.81
N ASN A 47 -16.64 -18.61 11.68
CA ASN A 47 -15.81 -19.80 11.59
C ASN A 47 -14.35 -19.48 11.21
N LEU A 48 -13.76 -18.51 11.90
CA LEU A 48 -12.47 -17.91 11.57
C LEU A 48 -11.34 -18.95 11.41
N ASP A 49 -11.31 -19.96 12.25
CA ASP A 49 -10.35 -21.05 12.22
C ASP A 49 -10.51 -21.94 10.96
N ASN A 50 -11.75 -22.30 10.62
CA ASN A 50 -12.06 -23.03 9.40
C ASN A 50 -11.75 -22.21 8.16
N PHE A 51 -12.12 -20.92 8.16
CA PHE A 51 -11.88 -20.01 7.06
C PHE A 51 -10.40 -19.95 6.68
N TRP A 52 -9.51 -19.55 7.60
CA TRP A 52 -8.08 -19.44 7.31
C TRP A 52 -7.41 -20.77 6.99
N ASN A 53 -7.91 -21.84 7.60
CA ASN A 53 -7.47 -23.20 7.28
C ASN A 53 -7.85 -23.58 5.83
N THR A 54 -9.04 -23.18 5.35
CA THR A 54 -9.47 -23.43 3.96
C THR A 54 -8.75 -22.55 2.95
N ILE A 55 -8.34 -21.33 3.30
CA ILE A 55 -7.49 -20.49 2.43
C ILE A 55 -6.16 -21.20 2.14
N TRP A 56 -5.53 -21.82 3.14
CA TRP A 56 -4.32 -22.62 2.93
C TRP A 56 -4.55 -23.74 1.90
N ASP A 57 -5.64 -24.49 2.05
CA ASP A 57 -5.96 -25.63 1.17
C ASP A 57 -6.34 -25.18 -0.22
N TYR A 58 -7.25 -24.24 -0.35
CA TYR A 58 -7.77 -23.73 -1.62
C TYR A 58 -6.67 -23.08 -2.47
N CYS A 59 -5.87 -22.22 -1.85
CA CYS A 59 -4.77 -21.56 -2.54
C CYS A 59 -3.53 -22.45 -2.72
N LYS A 60 -3.59 -23.71 -2.26
CA LYS A 60 -2.52 -24.74 -2.43
C LYS A 60 -1.18 -24.26 -1.89
N VAL A 61 -1.17 -23.68 -0.68
CA VAL A 61 0.05 -23.18 -0.05
C VAL A 61 1.07 -24.29 0.12
N LYS A 62 2.28 -24.07 -0.37
CA LYS A 62 3.40 -25.02 -0.23
C LYS A 62 4.01 -24.88 1.16
N GLY A 63 3.91 -25.95 1.93
CA GLY A 63 4.42 -25.98 3.31
C GLY A 63 4.08 -27.27 4.04
N ILE A 64 4.39 -27.29 5.32
CA ILE A 64 3.96 -28.32 6.26
C ILE A 64 2.86 -27.70 7.10
N LYS A 65 1.64 -28.19 6.98
CA LYS A 65 0.48 -27.68 7.69
C LYS A 65 0.35 -28.35 9.05
N GLY A 66 0.28 -27.55 10.11
CA GLY A 66 0.00 -28.02 11.47
C GLY A 66 -1.45 -28.46 11.62
N LYS A 67 -1.73 -29.27 12.64
CA LYS A 67 -3.09 -29.76 12.94
C LYS A 67 -3.97 -28.67 13.56
N GLU A 68 -3.40 -27.86 14.43
CA GLU A 68 -4.09 -26.76 15.10
C GLU A 68 -4.32 -25.59 14.14
N LYS A 69 -5.57 -25.06 14.11
CA LYS A 69 -5.97 -24.01 13.17
C LYS A 69 -5.67 -22.62 13.72
N ILE A 70 -6.10 -22.35 14.95
CA ILE A 70 -5.81 -21.09 15.67
C ILE A 70 -5.54 -21.42 17.14
N LYS A 71 -4.38 -20.97 17.64
CA LYS A 71 -4.12 -20.91 19.07
C LYS A 71 -4.73 -19.64 19.63
N LYS A 72 -5.86 -19.77 20.30
CA LYS A 72 -6.61 -18.64 20.87
C LYS A 72 -5.91 -18.04 22.09
N SER A 73 -6.04 -16.75 22.27
CA SER A 73 -5.59 -15.98 23.43
C SER A 73 -6.64 -14.93 23.78
N ASN A 74 -6.79 -14.64 25.08
CA ASN A 74 -7.62 -13.52 25.55
C ASN A 74 -7.02 -12.16 25.19
N ILE A 75 -5.77 -12.11 24.76
CA ILE A 75 -5.12 -10.90 24.26
C ILE A 75 -5.18 -10.95 22.72
N PHE A 76 -5.85 -9.97 22.11
CA PHE A 76 -6.14 -9.91 20.69
C PHE A 76 -4.94 -10.23 19.80
N TYR A 77 -3.81 -9.54 20.00
CA TYR A 77 -2.62 -9.68 19.15
C TYR A 77 -1.75 -10.91 19.45
N ARG A 78 -2.09 -11.70 20.48
CA ARG A 78 -1.42 -12.97 20.81
C ARG A 78 -2.09 -14.19 20.19
N ASN A 79 -3.19 -14.01 19.48
CA ASN A 79 -3.78 -15.09 18.70
C ASN A 79 -2.81 -15.50 17.58
N THR A 80 -2.57 -16.80 17.43
CA THR A 80 -1.64 -17.35 16.44
C THR A 80 -2.38 -18.22 15.45
N PHE A 81 -2.28 -17.91 14.19
CA PHE A 81 -2.89 -18.67 13.09
C PHE A 81 -1.99 -19.81 12.66
N LEU A 82 -2.58 -20.97 12.38
CA LEU A 82 -1.90 -22.19 11.92
C LEU A 82 -0.60 -22.46 12.69
N PRO A 83 -0.63 -22.50 14.05
CA PRO A 83 0.55 -22.79 14.85
C PRO A 83 1.14 -24.15 14.43
N ASN A 84 2.45 -24.30 14.57
CA ASN A 84 3.20 -25.49 14.12
C ASN A 84 3.20 -25.70 12.59
N SER A 85 2.58 -24.84 11.80
CA SER A 85 2.75 -24.85 10.34
C SER A 85 4.08 -24.23 9.95
N LYS A 86 4.69 -24.77 8.89
CA LYS A 86 5.98 -24.30 8.37
C LYS A 86 5.92 -24.11 6.88
N LEU A 87 6.43 -23.00 6.39
CA LEU A 87 6.49 -22.70 4.96
C LEU A 87 7.76 -21.91 4.61
N ASN A 88 8.03 -21.81 3.32
CA ASN A 88 8.99 -20.85 2.80
C ASN A 88 8.24 -19.89 1.89
N PHE A 89 8.26 -18.59 2.19
CA PHE A 89 7.54 -17.58 1.43
C PHE A 89 7.99 -17.57 -0.04
N ALA A 90 9.30 -17.55 -0.28
CA ALA A 90 9.88 -17.56 -1.62
C ALA A 90 9.50 -18.80 -2.44
N GLU A 91 9.40 -19.99 -1.82
CA GLU A 91 8.97 -21.20 -2.51
C GLU A 91 7.56 -21.12 -3.07
N ASN A 92 6.68 -20.39 -2.39
CA ASN A 92 5.33 -20.15 -2.86
C ASN A 92 5.32 -19.19 -4.06
N LEU A 93 6.17 -18.18 -4.05
CA LEU A 93 6.30 -17.24 -5.16
C LEU A 93 6.96 -17.88 -6.40
N LEU A 94 7.88 -18.81 -6.20
CA LEU A 94 8.60 -19.52 -7.26
C LEU A 94 7.93 -20.84 -7.65
N SER A 95 6.60 -20.84 -7.74
CA SER A 95 5.81 -22.05 -7.95
C SER A 95 5.86 -22.60 -9.39
N LYS A 96 6.16 -21.76 -10.38
CA LYS A 96 6.39 -22.13 -11.79
C LYS A 96 7.88 -22.14 -12.12
N LYS A 97 8.27 -22.91 -13.14
CA LYS A 97 9.68 -23.08 -13.58
C LYS A 97 9.81 -23.15 -15.08
N ASP A 98 8.76 -22.86 -15.80
CA ASP A 98 8.70 -22.89 -17.26
C ASP A 98 9.27 -21.60 -17.90
N ASN A 99 9.17 -21.52 -19.22
CA ASN A 99 9.62 -20.35 -19.97
C ASN A 99 8.52 -19.30 -20.15
N THR A 100 7.34 -19.45 -19.51
CA THR A 100 6.32 -18.41 -19.54
C THR A 100 6.75 -17.18 -18.76
N LYS A 101 6.18 -16.03 -19.09
CA LYS A 101 6.50 -14.73 -18.49
C LYS A 101 6.16 -14.72 -16.99
N ALA A 102 7.08 -14.23 -16.16
CA ALA A 102 6.89 -14.00 -14.74
C ALA A 102 6.85 -12.51 -14.40
N ILE A 103 7.79 -11.73 -14.94
CA ILE A 103 7.93 -10.31 -14.66
C ILE A 103 8.21 -9.56 -15.96
N THR A 104 7.54 -8.42 -16.14
CA THR A 104 7.92 -7.42 -17.15
C THR A 104 8.34 -6.15 -16.41
N PHE A 105 9.46 -5.56 -16.79
CA PHE A 105 9.90 -4.25 -16.35
C PHE A 105 9.80 -3.25 -17.49
N ILE A 106 9.31 -2.05 -17.18
CA ILE A 106 9.19 -0.92 -18.13
C ILE A 106 9.67 0.33 -17.41
N SER A 107 10.58 1.08 -18.05
CA SER A 107 11.00 2.39 -17.57
C SER A 107 10.25 3.52 -18.28
N GLU A 108 10.22 4.72 -17.69
CA GLU A 108 9.65 5.90 -18.36
C GLU A 108 10.36 6.23 -19.68
N ASN A 109 11.63 5.85 -19.85
CA ASN A 109 12.41 6.03 -21.08
C ASN A 109 12.01 5.04 -22.19
N GLY A 110 11.09 4.12 -21.92
CA GLY A 110 10.63 3.09 -22.86
C GLY A 110 11.49 1.83 -22.91
N PHE A 111 12.52 1.72 -22.05
CA PHE A 111 13.25 0.44 -21.92
C PHE A 111 12.29 -0.62 -21.36
N ARG A 112 12.35 -1.82 -21.92
CA ARG A 112 11.49 -2.95 -21.57
C ARG A 112 12.30 -4.23 -21.47
N GLU A 113 12.14 -4.94 -20.37
CA GLU A 113 12.77 -6.24 -20.12
C GLU A 113 11.73 -7.25 -19.62
N GLU A 114 11.88 -8.51 -20.03
CA GLU A 114 11.07 -9.63 -19.52
C GLU A 114 11.94 -10.63 -18.76
N ARG A 115 11.36 -11.18 -17.70
CA ARG A 115 11.91 -12.31 -16.96
C ARG A 115 10.92 -13.45 -16.97
N ASN A 116 11.28 -14.59 -17.57
CA ASN A 116 10.47 -15.81 -17.48
C ASN A 116 10.68 -16.52 -16.14
N TRP A 117 9.78 -17.44 -15.80
CA TRP A 117 9.84 -18.17 -14.53
C TRP A 117 11.12 -18.96 -14.35
N LYS A 118 11.65 -19.59 -15.40
CA LYS A 118 12.92 -20.33 -15.36
C LYS A 118 14.09 -19.41 -14.96
N ASN A 119 14.19 -18.27 -15.62
CA ASN A 119 15.25 -17.30 -15.36
C ASN A 119 15.13 -16.65 -13.98
N LEU A 120 13.89 -16.32 -13.55
CA LEU A 120 13.62 -15.83 -12.20
C LEU A 120 14.13 -16.83 -11.14
N ASN A 121 13.76 -18.12 -11.29
CA ASN A 121 14.25 -19.17 -10.39
C ASN A 121 15.78 -19.28 -10.42
N ASN A 122 16.41 -19.22 -11.60
CA ASN A 122 17.86 -19.33 -11.72
C ASN A 122 18.58 -18.15 -11.05
N ASN A 123 18.10 -16.93 -11.23
CA ASN A 123 18.70 -15.74 -10.65
C ASN A 123 18.56 -15.72 -9.13
N VAL A 124 17.40 -16.11 -8.61
CA VAL A 124 17.19 -16.28 -7.17
C VAL A 124 18.12 -17.39 -6.61
N ASN A 125 18.33 -18.48 -7.34
CA ASN A 125 19.26 -19.52 -6.93
C ASN A 125 20.71 -18.99 -6.84
N LYS A 126 21.14 -18.17 -7.79
CA LYS A 126 22.48 -17.56 -7.77
C LYS A 126 22.66 -16.61 -6.58
N LEU A 127 21.64 -15.78 -6.29
CA LEU A 127 21.63 -14.92 -5.12
C LEU A 127 21.62 -15.72 -3.80
N ASN A 128 20.88 -16.80 -3.73
CA ASN A 128 20.90 -17.69 -2.58
C ASN A 128 22.31 -18.28 -2.34
N ASN A 129 23.00 -18.73 -3.39
CA ASN A 129 24.38 -19.18 -3.32
C ASN A 129 25.32 -18.07 -2.84
N PHE A 130 25.11 -16.84 -3.31
CA PHE A 130 25.83 -15.68 -2.83
C PHE A 130 25.62 -15.46 -1.33
N PHE A 131 24.37 -15.54 -0.84
CA PHE A 131 24.05 -15.40 0.58
C PHE A 131 24.69 -16.51 1.43
N HIS A 132 24.76 -17.74 0.93
CA HIS A 132 25.53 -18.81 1.60
C HIS A 132 27.02 -18.50 1.66
N LYS A 133 27.62 -17.98 0.57
CA LYS A 133 29.04 -17.60 0.52
C LYS A 133 29.39 -16.52 1.55
N ILE A 134 28.52 -15.52 1.73
CA ILE A 134 28.71 -14.46 2.74
C ILE A 134 28.19 -14.84 4.13
N LYS A 135 27.81 -16.08 4.33
CA LYS A 135 27.28 -16.64 5.59
C LYS A 135 26.14 -15.79 6.17
N LEU A 136 25.18 -15.42 5.30
CA LEU A 136 23.94 -14.76 5.72
C LEU A 136 23.11 -15.76 6.53
N LYS A 137 22.63 -15.34 7.70
CA LYS A 137 21.89 -16.20 8.63
C LYS A 137 20.39 -15.87 8.59
N LYS A 138 19.58 -16.83 9.02
CA LYS A 138 18.17 -16.62 9.39
C LYS A 138 18.05 -15.39 10.29
N LYS A 139 17.05 -14.53 10.03
CA LYS A 139 16.80 -13.26 10.73
C LYS A 139 17.86 -12.17 10.58
N ASP A 140 18.94 -12.36 9.80
CA ASP A 140 19.74 -11.22 9.35
C ASP A 140 18.86 -10.27 8.52
N ARG A 141 19.14 -8.96 8.58
CA ARG A 141 18.38 -7.97 7.80
C ARG A 141 19.15 -7.64 6.52
N VAL A 142 18.41 -7.71 5.43
CA VAL A 142 18.85 -7.31 4.09
C VAL A 142 18.01 -6.11 3.67
N VAL A 143 18.65 -5.04 3.28
CA VAL A 143 17.97 -3.82 2.87
C VAL A 143 18.27 -3.44 1.44
N ALA A 144 17.33 -2.76 0.79
CA ALA A 144 17.46 -2.27 -0.56
C ALA A 144 17.12 -0.78 -0.64
N TYR A 145 18.01 -0.01 -1.26
CA TYR A 145 17.78 1.37 -1.68
C TYR A 145 17.72 1.37 -3.21
N MET A 146 16.56 1.05 -3.73
CA MET A 146 16.35 0.55 -5.10
C MET A 146 15.10 1.15 -5.75
N PRO A 147 15.12 1.37 -7.07
CA PRO A 147 13.89 1.54 -7.84
C PRO A 147 13.09 0.23 -7.95
N ASN A 148 11.93 0.29 -8.59
CA ASN A 148 11.04 -0.86 -8.79
C ASN A 148 11.52 -1.75 -9.97
N LEU A 149 12.65 -2.44 -9.79
CA LEU A 149 13.31 -3.26 -10.79
C LEU A 149 13.06 -4.76 -10.60
N ILE A 150 13.36 -5.55 -11.62
CA ILE A 150 13.38 -7.03 -11.55
C ILE A 150 14.37 -7.49 -10.48
N GLU A 151 15.56 -6.87 -10.42
CA GLU A 151 16.61 -7.16 -9.45
C GLU A 151 16.16 -6.92 -8.00
N THR A 152 15.29 -5.93 -7.78
CA THR A 152 14.68 -5.66 -6.46
C THR A 152 13.79 -6.82 -6.04
N VAL A 153 12.98 -7.34 -6.96
CA VAL A 153 12.12 -8.51 -6.75
C VAL A 153 12.95 -9.77 -6.50
N GLU A 154 13.95 -10.02 -7.35
CA GLU A 154 14.86 -11.18 -7.20
C GLU A 154 15.60 -11.14 -5.85
N SER A 155 16.05 -9.95 -5.41
CA SER A 155 16.69 -9.75 -4.11
C SER A 155 15.75 -10.03 -2.93
N PHE A 156 14.51 -9.57 -3.01
CA PHE A 156 13.47 -9.86 -2.02
C PHE A 156 13.21 -11.37 -1.91
N ILE A 157 12.98 -12.03 -3.04
CA ILE A 157 12.69 -13.47 -3.06
C ILE A 157 13.89 -14.27 -2.54
N ALA A 158 15.10 -13.91 -2.94
CA ALA A 158 16.32 -14.58 -2.45
C ALA A 158 16.49 -14.39 -0.93
N THR A 159 16.28 -13.17 -0.42
CA THR A 159 16.35 -12.85 1.02
C THR A 159 15.39 -13.71 1.83
N THR A 160 14.14 -13.79 1.41
CA THR A 160 13.11 -14.55 2.12
C THR A 160 13.32 -16.06 1.99
N SER A 161 13.98 -16.52 0.92
CA SER A 161 14.29 -17.94 0.72
C SER A 161 15.24 -18.53 1.77
N VAL A 162 16.15 -17.71 2.31
CA VAL A 162 17.10 -18.11 3.36
C VAL A 162 16.62 -17.76 4.77
N GLY A 163 15.40 -17.20 4.90
CA GLY A 163 14.82 -16.76 6.17
C GLY A 163 15.46 -15.50 6.73
N ALA A 164 16.12 -14.70 5.91
CA ALA A 164 16.52 -13.35 6.26
C ALA A 164 15.34 -12.39 6.12
N ILE A 165 15.40 -11.24 6.81
CA ILE A 165 14.33 -10.27 6.89
C ILE A 165 14.60 -9.17 5.86
N TRP A 166 13.62 -8.91 5.00
CA TRP A 166 13.69 -7.84 4.00
C TRP A 166 13.25 -6.50 4.53
N SER A 167 13.87 -5.42 4.01
CA SER A 167 13.31 -4.08 4.11
C SER A 167 13.80 -3.23 2.94
N SER A 168 12.98 -2.28 2.48
CA SER A 168 13.33 -1.44 1.32
C SER A 168 12.92 0.01 1.49
N CYS A 169 13.70 0.88 0.86
CA CYS A 169 13.39 2.28 0.64
C CYS A 169 13.44 2.56 -0.86
N SER A 170 12.48 3.33 -1.34
CA SER A 170 12.49 3.87 -2.69
C SER A 170 13.65 4.87 -2.87
N PRO A 171 14.24 5.02 -4.06
CA PRO A 171 15.41 5.87 -4.29
C PRO A 171 15.11 7.38 -4.18
N ASP A 172 13.84 7.77 -4.17
CA ASP A 172 13.39 9.13 -3.90
C ASP A 172 13.62 9.58 -2.44
N PHE A 173 13.83 8.64 -1.51
CA PHE A 173 14.25 9.01 -0.15
C PHE A 173 15.64 9.63 -0.15
N GLY A 174 15.78 10.80 0.51
CA GLY A 174 17.09 11.39 0.80
C GLY A 174 17.91 10.53 1.78
N VAL A 175 19.20 10.80 1.85
CA VAL A 175 20.16 10.05 2.70
C VAL A 175 19.66 9.92 4.14
N LYS A 176 19.20 11.02 4.75
CA LYS A 176 18.73 11.05 6.12
C LYS A 176 17.51 10.11 6.30
N GLY A 177 16.54 10.15 5.37
CA GLY A 177 15.37 9.26 5.41
C GLY A 177 15.73 7.78 5.33
N VAL A 178 16.77 7.41 4.56
CA VAL A 178 17.29 6.04 4.48
C VAL A 178 17.98 5.67 5.79
N ILE A 179 18.83 6.55 6.33
CA ILE A 179 19.53 6.33 7.59
C ILE A 179 18.57 6.16 8.76
N GLU A 180 17.54 7.01 8.87
CA GLU A 180 16.53 6.94 9.94
C GLU A 180 15.76 5.62 9.96
N ARG A 181 15.59 4.99 8.80
CA ARG A 181 14.94 3.69 8.67
C ARG A 181 15.91 2.55 8.94
N PHE A 182 16.95 2.46 8.15
CA PHE A 182 17.83 1.30 8.14
C PHE A 182 18.72 1.18 9.38
N SER A 183 19.14 2.31 10.00
CA SER A 183 19.93 2.28 11.22
C SER A 183 19.20 1.59 12.39
N GLN A 184 17.86 1.72 12.45
CA GLN A 184 17.06 1.11 13.51
C GLN A 184 17.10 -0.41 13.48
N ILE A 185 17.22 -1.01 12.28
CA ILE A 185 17.14 -2.46 12.09
C ILE A 185 18.50 -3.14 11.93
N LYS A 186 19.58 -2.36 11.92
CA LYS A 186 20.98 -2.84 11.83
C LYS A 186 21.17 -3.89 10.71
N PRO A 187 21.02 -3.52 9.43
CA PRO A 187 21.12 -4.45 8.30
C PRO A 187 22.56 -4.93 8.11
N LYS A 188 22.72 -6.15 7.54
CA LYS A 188 24.01 -6.74 7.20
C LYS A 188 24.39 -6.57 5.73
N VAL A 189 23.39 -6.55 4.85
CA VAL A 189 23.54 -6.41 3.39
C VAL A 189 22.73 -5.22 2.92
N LEU A 190 23.32 -4.42 2.03
CA LEU A 190 22.67 -3.32 1.33
C LEU A 190 22.72 -3.54 -0.17
N PHE A 191 21.59 -3.59 -0.84
CA PHE A 191 21.45 -3.49 -2.29
C PHE A 191 21.19 -2.04 -2.69
N VAL A 192 21.90 -1.54 -3.71
CA VAL A 192 21.74 -0.16 -4.21
C VAL A 192 21.78 -0.17 -5.72
N CYS A 193 20.88 0.57 -6.35
CA CYS A 193 20.99 0.93 -7.76
C CYS A 193 21.85 2.19 -7.92
N ASP A 194 22.53 2.33 -9.06
CA ASP A 194 23.37 3.50 -9.32
C ASP A 194 22.56 4.78 -9.50
N LYS A 195 21.41 4.68 -10.17
CA LYS A 195 20.54 5.81 -10.52
C LYS A 195 19.09 5.36 -10.71
N TYR A 196 18.21 6.32 -10.95
CA TYR A 196 16.85 6.10 -11.45
C TYR A 196 16.41 7.30 -12.30
N PHE A 197 15.28 7.15 -12.99
CA PHE A 197 14.70 8.22 -13.80
C PHE A 197 13.36 8.66 -13.22
N TYR A 198 13.10 9.95 -13.26
CA TYR A 198 11.82 10.49 -12.89
C TYR A 198 11.53 11.80 -13.63
N ASN A 199 10.45 11.81 -14.41
CA ASN A 199 10.01 12.94 -15.23
C ASN A 199 11.12 13.48 -16.15
N GLY A 200 11.81 12.58 -16.86
CA GLY A 200 12.89 12.88 -17.80
C GLY A 200 14.23 13.21 -17.16
N LYS A 201 14.33 13.25 -15.83
CA LYS A 201 15.57 13.54 -15.12
C LYS A 201 16.27 12.25 -14.70
N GLU A 202 17.56 12.13 -15.00
CA GLU A 202 18.43 11.14 -14.40
C GLU A 202 18.81 11.59 -12.98
N ILE A 203 18.59 10.74 -12.00
CA ILE A 203 18.90 11.02 -10.60
C ILE A 203 19.90 9.99 -10.11
N ASN A 204 21.11 10.45 -9.90
CA ASN A 204 22.23 9.63 -9.42
C ASN A 204 22.08 9.41 -7.90
N ILE A 205 21.97 8.16 -7.46
CA ILE A 205 21.84 7.79 -6.05
C ILE A 205 23.12 7.13 -5.49
N ILE A 206 24.02 6.70 -6.36
CA ILE A 206 25.26 6.03 -5.93
C ILE A 206 26.16 6.96 -5.11
N GLU A 207 26.09 8.27 -5.31
CA GLU A 207 26.87 9.27 -4.56
C GLU A 207 26.38 9.44 -3.12
N ARG A 208 25.16 8.98 -2.80
CA ARG A 208 24.60 8.97 -1.45
C ARG A 208 25.12 7.79 -0.59
N VAL A 209 25.66 6.75 -1.25
CA VAL A 209 26.09 5.50 -0.62
C VAL A 209 27.19 5.70 0.43
N PRO A 210 28.26 6.51 0.20
CA PRO A 210 29.30 6.74 1.18
C PRO A 210 28.78 7.23 2.54
N GLU A 211 27.86 8.18 2.53
CA GLU A 211 27.28 8.73 3.75
C GLU A 211 26.40 7.70 4.48
N ILE A 212 25.60 6.94 3.73
CA ILE A 212 24.76 5.86 4.28
C ILE A 212 25.63 4.83 5.00
N LEU A 213 26.70 4.37 4.34
CA LEU A 213 27.62 3.35 4.88
C LEU A 213 28.40 3.86 6.10
N LYS A 214 28.80 5.14 6.10
CA LYS A 214 29.47 5.77 7.26
C LYS A 214 28.55 5.80 8.49
N LYS A 215 27.24 6.00 8.30
CA LYS A 215 26.27 6.12 9.39
C LYS A 215 25.66 4.79 9.85
N ILE A 216 25.69 3.75 8.98
CA ILE A 216 25.10 2.44 9.29
C ILE A 216 26.22 1.38 9.34
N SER A 217 26.97 1.38 10.43
CA SER A 217 28.16 0.52 10.65
C SER A 217 27.87 -0.99 10.66
N SER A 218 26.60 -1.39 10.74
CA SER A 218 26.19 -2.80 10.70
C SER A 218 26.28 -3.44 9.30
N ILE A 219 26.30 -2.62 8.24
CA ILE A 219 26.41 -3.09 6.86
C ILE A 219 27.84 -3.62 6.64
N LYS A 220 27.91 -4.89 6.21
CA LYS A 220 29.16 -5.58 5.89
C LYS A 220 29.32 -5.84 4.39
N TYR A 221 28.21 -5.91 3.69
CA TYR A 221 28.17 -6.25 2.27
C TYR A 221 27.33 -5.24 1.51
N LEU A 222 27.92 -4.69 0.45
CA LEU A 222 27.27 -3.79 -0.50
C LEU A 222 27.17 -4.50 -1.84
N VAL A 223 25.95 -4.56 -2.40
CA VAL A 223 25.71 -5.07 -3.76
C VAL A 223 25.22 -3.92 -4.63
N LEU A 224 26.01 -3.61 -5.65
CA LEU A 224 25.69 -2.56 -6.62
C LEU A 224 25.01 -3.14 -7.86
N ILE A 225 23.95 -2.46 -8.28
CA ILE A 225 23.12 -2.80 -9.43
C ILE A 225 23.12 -1.58 -10.36
N ASN A 226 23.34 -1.82 -11.64
CA ASN A 226 23.19 -0.76 -12.63
C ASN A 226 21.75 -0.70 -13.11
N TYR A 227 21.27 0.51 -13.36
CA TYR A 227 19.93 0.70 -13.92
C TYR A 227 19.80 0.00 -15.28
N PRO A 228 18.73 -0.78 -15.54
CA PRO A 228 18.60 -1.53 -16.77
C PRO A 228 18.55 -0.64 -18.02
N GLY A 229 19.16 -1.11 -19.11
CA GLY A 229 19.22 -0.37 -20.38
C GLY A 229 20.25 0.75 -20.45
N GLU A 230 20.96 0.99 -19.36
CA GLU A 230 21.93 2.08 -19.25
C GLU A 230 23.40 1.59 -19.28
N LYS A 231 24.32 2.53 -19.54
CA LYS A 231 25.74 2.23 -19.57
C LYS A 231 26.22 1.72 -18.21
N TYR A 232 26.92 0.58 -18.23
CA TYR A 232 27.44 -0.05 -17.02
C TYR A 232 28.54 0.78 -16.37
N ILE A 233 28.35 1.12 -15.09
CA ILE A 233 29.32 1.86 -14.28
C ILE A 233 29.88 0.94 -13.19
N LYS A 234 31.18 0.62 -13.26
CA LYS A 234 31.92 -0.09 -12.20
C LYS A 234 32.59 0.91 -11.25
N LYS A 235 31.81 1.48 -10.31
CA LYS A 235 32.39 2.32 -9.26
C LYS A 235 32.75 1.46 -8.04
N LYS A 236 34.03 1.38 -7.72
CA LYS A 236 34.50 0.75 -6.49
C LYS A 236 34.60 1.80 -5.38
N TYR A 237 34.10 1.47 -4.22
CA TYR A 237 34.27 2.24 -3.01
C TYR A 237 35.27 1.56 -2.10
N GLN A 238 36.13 2.34 -1.48
CA GLN A 238 37.06 1.82 -0.48
C GLN A 238 36.51 2.16 0.91
N PHE A 239 35.86 1.20 1.54
CA PHE A 239 35.40 1.32 2.92
C PHE A 239 36.07 0.26 3.78
N LYS A 240 36.63 0.68 4.90
CA LYS A 240 37.14 -0.24 5.92
C LYS A 240 36.00 -1.12 6.41
N ASN A 241 36.15 -2.45 6.36
CA ASN A 241 35.17 -3.45 6.84
C ASN A 241 33.91 -3.66 5.98
N ILE A 242 33.85 -3.17 4.74
CA ILE A 242 32.70 -3.43 3.84
C ILE A 242 33.23 -4.11 2.57
N THR A 243 32.63 -5.27 2.23
CA THR A 243 32.94 -5.95 0.98
C THR A 243 31.90 -5.59 -0.08
N GLN A 244 32.38 -5.05 -1.20
CA GLN A 244 31.53 -4.66 -2.32
C GLN A 244 31.43 -5.77 -3.36
N PHE A 245 30.25 -5.98 -3.89
CA PHE A 245 29.95 -6.89 -4.99
C PHE A 245 29.18 -6.15 -6.09
N PHE A 246 29.31 -6.62 -7.31
CA PHE A 246 28.47 -6.19 -8.42
C PHE A 246 27.45 -7.27 -8.76
N TRP A 247 26.22 -6.86 -9.02
CA TRP A 247 25.15 -7.76 -9.42
C TRP A 247 25.53 -8.65 -10.59
N SER A 248 26.16 -8.04 -11.63
CA SER A 248 26.63 -8.75 -12.81
C SER A 248 27.59 -9.89 -12.50
N ASP A 249 28.44 -9.74 -11.48
CA ASP A 249 29.40 -10.80 -11.11
C ASP A 249 28.69 -11.94 -10.35
N ILE A 250 27.67 -11.62 -9.53
CA ILE A 250 26.83 -12.63 -8.89
C ILE A 250 26.06 -13.43 -9.96
N GLN A 251 25.56 -12.75 -11.00
CA GLN A 251 24.78 -13.39 -12.06
C GLN A 251 25.63 -14.26 -13.02
N LYS A 252 26.95 -14.11 -13.05
CA LYS A 252 27.86 -15.01 -13.80
C LYS A 252 28.14 -16.33 -13.07
N THR A 253 27.77 -16.46 -11.81
CA THR A 253 28.02 -17.69 -11.04
C THR A 253 27.15 -18.86 -11.55
N LYS A 254 27.67 -20.10 -11.41
CA LYS A 254 26.91 -21.29 -11.76
C LYS A 254 25.65 -21.41 -10.92
N VAL A 255 24.55 -21.83 -11.56
CA VAL A 255 23.28 -22.11 -10.85
C VAL A 255 23.44 -23.37 -10.01
N LYS A 256 23.27 -23.25 -8.70
CA LYS A 256 23.06 -24.41 -7.82
C LYS A 256 21.60 -24.39 -7.36
N LYS A 257 20.91 -25.49 -7.56
CA LYS A 257 19.53 -25.64 -7.12
C LYS A 257 19.46 -25.57 -5.59
N ILE A 258 18.65 -24.67 -5.06
CA ILE A 258 18.43 -24.54 -3.62
C ILE A 258 17.36 -25.51 -3.14
N LYS A 259 17.54 -25.96 -1.88
CA LYS A 259 16.47 -26.62 -1.12
C LYS A 259 15.86 -25.58 -0.19
N PHE A 260 14.56 -25.33 -0.34
CA PHE A 260 13.84 -24.38 0.51
C PHE A 260 13.70 -24.93 1.93
N VAL A 261 14.36 -24.29 2.87
CA VAL A 261 14.15 -24.55 4.30
C VAL A 261 12.80 -24.00 4.72
N LYS A 262 12.01 -24.78 5.42
CA LYS A 262 10.72 -24.34 5.95
C LYS A 262 10.93 -23.60 7.28
N PHE A 263 10.30 -22.43 7.39
CA PHE A 263 10.29 -21.60 8.59
C PHE A 263 8.91 -21.63 9.23
N ASP A 264 8.85 -21.32 10.51
CA ASP A 264 7.57 -21.26 11.23
C ASP A 264 6.63 -20.23 10.58
N PHE A 265 5.33 -20.43 10.68
CA PHE A 265 4.31 -19.54 10.13
C PHE A 265 4.50 -18.08 10.58
N GLU A 266 4.90 -17.90 11.84
CA GLU A 266 5.16 -16.62 12.48
C GLU A 266 6.57 -16.06 12.18
N HIS A 267 7.34 -16.68 11.27
CA HIS A 267 8.69 -16.18 10.94
C HIS A 267 8.64 -14.78 10.32
N GLU A 268 9.56 -13.90 10.74
CA GLU A 268 9.66 -12.53 10.23
C GLU A 268 9.97 -12.52 8.73
N LEU A 269 9.12 -11.87 7.94
CA LEU A 269 9.27 -11.73 6.49
C LEU A 269 9.97 -10.43 6.12
N ALA A 270 9.38 -9.33 6.59
CA ALA A 270 9.80 -7.99 6.19
C ALA A 270 9.55 -6.97 7.31
N ILE A 271 10.33 -5.89 7.29
CA ILE A 271 10.11 -4.72 8.11
C ILE A 271 9.72 -3.58 7.18
N LEU A 272 8.50 -3.07 7.37
CA LEU A 272 7.97 -1.92 6.66
C LEU A 272 7.95 -0.70 7.59
N TYR A 273 7.93 0.49 6.99
CA TYR A 273 7.95 1.73 7.74
C TYR A 273 6.65 2.49 7.56
N SER A 274 6.01 2.87 8.65
CA SER A 274 4.96 3.87 8.61
C SER A 274 5.52 5.20 9.12
N SER A 275 5.23 6.26 8.37
CA SER A 275 5.57 7.62 8.80
C SER A 275 4.62 8.00 9.94
N GLY A 276 5.16 8.09 11.16
CA GLY A 276 4.48 8.82 12.23
C GLY A 276 4.70 10.31 12.02
N THR A 277 3.71 11.11 12.35
CA THR A 277 3.80 12.58 12.32
C THR A 277 4.76 13.13 13.39
N THR A 278 5.10 12.29 14.37
CA THR A 278 6.01 12.64 15.48
C THR A 278 7.03 11.52 15.69
N GLY A 279 8.33 11.84 15.50
CA GLY A 279 9.44 10.93 15.78
C GLY A 279 9.89 10.04 14.63
N LYS A 280 10.81 9.11 14.91
CA LYS A 280 11.35 8.16 13.92
C LYS A 280 10.25 7.26 13.37
N PRO A 281 10.33 6.84 12.08
CA PRO A 281 9.37 5.92 11.49
C PRO A 281 9.20 4.64 12.33
N LYS A 282 7.96 4.18 12.50
CA LYS A 282 7.69 2.88 13.12
C LYS A 282 8.26 1.78 12.22
N CYS A 283 9.00 0.86 12.79
CA CYS A 283 9.54 -0.31 12.09
C CYS A 283 8.60 -1.50 12.36
N ILE A 284 7.68 -1.76 11.44
CA ILE A 284 6.61 -2.76 11.60
C ILE A 284 7.10 -4.09 11.04
N CYS A 285 7.21 -5.11 11.88
CA CYS A 285 7.68 -6.42 11.51
C CYS A 285 6.50 -7.33 11.13
N HIS A 286 6.47 -7.79 9.89
CA HIS A 286 5.41 -8.65 9.35
C HIS A 286 5.84 -10.12 9.27
N ARG A 287 4.87 -11.03 9.44
CA ARG A 287 5.06 -12.49 9.45
C ARG A 287 4.84 -13.12 8.07
N SER A 288 5.62 -14.15 7.73
CA SER A 288 5.58 -14.76 6.39
C SER A 288 4.29 -15.51 6.09
N GLY A 289 3.80 -16.32 7.01
CA GLY A 289 2.61 -17.11 6.78
C GLY A 289 1.36 -16.27 6.71
N GLY A 290 1.22 -15.30 7.62
CA GLY A 290 0.08 -14.38 7.64
C GLY A 290 -0.02 -13.53 6.37
N VAL A 291 1.10 -12.93 5.95
CA VAL A 291 1.15 -12.14 4.70
C VAL A 291 0.79 -12.99 3.50
N LEU A 292 1.33 -14.21 3.39
CA LEU A 292 1.03 -15.09 2.27
C LEU A 292 -0.46 -15.45 2.19
N LEU A 293 -1.08 -15.86 3.29
CA LEU A 293 -2.50 -16.24 3.32
C LEU A 293 -3.41 -15.06 3.01
N GLN A 294 -3.15 -13.92 3.64
CA GLN A 294 -3.96 -12.72 3.47
C GLN A 294 -3.89 -12.23 2.02
N HIS A 295 -2.68 -12.13 1.45
CA HIS A 295 -2.52 -11.71 0.06
C HIS A 295 -3.15 -12.69 -0.92
N LEU A 296 -2.99 -14.00 -0.73
CA LEU A 296 -3.64 -15.00 -1.58
C LEU A 296 -5.17 -14.90 -1.52
N LYS A 297 -5.76 -14.69 -0.34
CA LYS A 297 -7.19 -14.44 -0.16
C LYS A 297 -7.63 -13.21 -0.95
N GLU A 298 -6.89 -12.11 -0.85
CA GLU A 298 -7.21 -10.86 -1.56
C GLU A 298 -7.03 -11.01 -3.07
N HIS A 299 -5.91 -11.56 -3.53
CA HIS A 299 -5.63 -11.77 -4.94
C HIS A 299 -6.67 -12.66 -5.61
N GLN A 300 -6.93 -13.83 -5.03
CA GLN A 300 -7.77 -14.83 -5.69
C GLN A 300 -9.26 -14.56 -5.46
N LEU A 301 -9.71 -14.31 -4.23
CA LEU A 301 -11.13 -14.24 -3.93
C LEU A 301 -11.73 -12.85 -4.16
N HIS A 302 -10.99 -11.79 -3.88
CA HIS A 302 -11.46 -10.42 -4.03
C HIS A 302 -11.15 -9.81 -5.40
N CYS A 303 -9.91 -9.97 -5.85
CA CYS A 303 -9.46 -9.40 -7.11
C CYS A 303 -9.56 -10.36 -8.30
N ASN A 304 -9.96 -11.61 -8.06
CA ASN A 304 -10.14 -12.64 -9.08
C ASN A 304 -8.89 -12.84 -9.97
N ILE A 305 -7.70 -12.75 -9.37
CA ILE A 305 -6.44 -13.02 -10.07
C ILE A 305 -6.33 -14.52 -10.33
N LYS A 306 -6.11 -14.90 -11.59
CA LYS A 306 -5.99 -16.27 -12.07
C LYS A 306 -4.56 -16.59 -12.49
N GLU A 307 -4.27 -17.89 -12.61
CA GLU A 307 -3.02 -18.33 -13.23
C GLU A 307 -2.87 -17.74 -14.63
N ASN A 308 -1.67 -17.29 -14.98
CA ASN A 308 -1.30 -16.61 -16.23
C ASN A 308 -1.90 -15.19 -16.44
N ASP A 309 -2.56 -14.60 -15.47
CA ASP A 309 -2.92 -13.19 -15.51
C ASP A 309 -1.68 -12.29 -15.53
N ASN A 310 -1.82 -11.10 -16.10
CA ASN A 310 -0.83 -10.03 -16.00
C ASN A 310 -1.34 -8.97 -15.03
N VAL A 311 -0.63 -8.74 -13.96
CA VAL A 311 -1.04 -7.79 -12.91
C VAL A 311 -0.08 -6.61 -12.89
N PHE A 312 -0.62 -5.42 -12.99
CA PHE A 312 0.15 -4.19 -12.89
C PHE A 312 -0.39 -3.34 -11.74
N TYR A 313 0.46 -3.04 -10.77
CA TYR A 313 0.18 -2.05 -9.74
C TYR A 313 1.26 -0.97 -9.79
N PHE A 314 0.87 0.28 -10.06
CA PHE A 314 1.81 1.41 -10.02
C PHE A 314 2.23 1.68 -8.58
N THR A 315 3.46 1.34 -8.25
CA THR A 315 3.99 1.40 -6.89
C THR A 315 5.51 1.52 -6.89
N THR A 316 6.10 1.84 -5.74
CA THR A 316 7.54 1.81 -5.49
C THR A 316 7.88 0.77 -4.43
N CYS A 317 9.13 0.30 -4.34
CA CYS A 317 9.54 -0.69 -3.34
C CYS A 317 9.49 -0.16 -1.89
N GLY A 318 9.29 1.14 -1.68
CA GLY A 318 9.09 1.76 -0.38
C GLY A 318 7.62 1.82 0.08
N TRP A 319 6.68 1.41 -0.76
CA TRP A 319 5.24 1.38 -0.44
C TRP A 319 4.74 -0.05 -0.25
N MET A 320 3.83 -0.28 0.71
CA MET A 320 3.33 -1.62 1.04
C MET A 320 2.66 -2.34 -0.14
N MET A 321 2.07 -1.61 -1.09
CA MET A 321 1.47 -2.20 -2.29
C MET A 321 2.48 -2.92 -3.18
N TRP A 322 3.77 -2.61 -3.06
CA TRP A 322 4.82 -3.37 -3.72
C TRP A 322 4.91 -4.81 -3.16
N ASN A 323 4.84 -4.98 -1.83
CA ASN A 323 4.82 -6.31 -1.21
C ASN A 323 3.57 -7.10 -1.63
N TRP A 324 2.42 -6.40 -1.73
CA TRP A 324 1.18 -6.97 -2.24
C TRP A 324 1.32 -7.42 -3.70
N LEU A 325 1.87 -6.57 -4.58
CA LEU A 325 2.10 -6.89 -6.00
C LEU A 325 3.02 -8.09 -6.17
N ILE A 326 4.17 -8.14 -5.46
CA ILE A 326 5.11 -9.27 -5.60
C ILE A 326 4.46 -10.58 -5.18
N SER A 327 3.62 -10.56 -4.15
CA SER A 327 2.93 -11.76 -3.67
C SER A 327 1.96 -12.36 -4.71
N VAL A 328 1.59 -11.62 -5.77
CA VAL A 328 0.80 -12.11 -6.91
C VAL A 328 1.47 -13.31 -7.59
N LEU A 329 2.80 -13.38 -7.57
CA LEU A 329 3.55 -14.51 -8.12
C LEU A 329 3.14 -15.85 -7.46
N ALA A 330 2.67 -15.84 -6.21
CA ALA A 330 2.15 -17.03 -5.53
C ALA A 330 0.85 -17.57 -6.16
N SER A 331 0.09 -16.72 -6.85
CA SER A 331 -1.07 -17.12 -7.67
C SER A 331 -0.68 -17.59 -9.08
N LYS A 332 0.61 -17.74 -9.38
CA LYS A 332 1.16 -18.10 -10.69
C LYS A 332 0.79 -17.11 -11.81
N ALA A 333 0.46 -15.91 -11.46
CA ALA A 333 0.25 -14.79 -12.36
C ALA A 333 1.55 -14.00 -12.53
N SER A 334 1.72 -13.31 -13.65
CA SER A 334 2.86 -12.45 -13.90
C SER A 334 2.60 -11.02 -13.39
N ILE A 335 3.68 -10.31 -13.12
CA ILE A 335 3.62 -8.93 -12.65
C ILE A 335 4.31 -7.98 -13.63
N VAL A 336 3.78 -6.76 -13.73
CA VAL A 336 4.42 -5.67 -14.47
C VAL A 336 4.93 -4.63 -13.47
N LEU A 337 6.20 -4.28 -13.61
CA LEU A 337 6.90 -3.26 -12.85
C LEU A 337 7.08 -2.04 -13.74
N PHE A 338 6.83 -0.87 -13.20
CA PHE A 338 7.10 0.39 -13.87
C PHE A 338 7.94 1.29 -12.95
N ASP A 339 8.98 1.92 -13.52
CA ASP A 339 9.81 2.90 -12.82
C ASP A 339 9.82 4.21 -13.61
N GLY A 340 9.43 5.31 -12.93
CA GLY A 340 9.37 6.64 -13.52
C GLY A 340 8.09 7.40 -13.22
N PHE A 341 7.93 8.56 -13.87
CA PHE A 341 6.74 9.39 -13.74
C PHE A 341 5.56 8.83 -14.56
N PRO A 342 4.38 8.59 -13.97
CA PRO A 342 3.28 7.87 -14.60
C PRO A 342 2.62 8.59 -15.80
N MET A 343 2.95 9.86 -16.00
CA MET A 343 2.44 10.71 -17.09
C MET A 343 3.57 11.27 -17.96
N PHE A 344 4.76 10.65 -17.94
CA PHE A 344 5.92 11.12 -18.71
C PHE A 344 5.65 11.10 -20.21
N LYS A 345 5.78 12.26 -20.88
CA LYS A 345 5.49 12.49 -22.30
C LYS A 345 4.05 12.23 -22.75
N LYS A 346 3.26 11.45 -21.99
CA LYS A 346 1.87 11.11 -22.32
C LYS A 346 1.06 10.99 -21.03
N GLN A 347 -0.02 11.74 -20.92
CA GLN A 347 -0.89 11.70 -19.75
C GLN A 347 -1.56 10.32 -19.56
N ASP A 348 -1.74 9.56 -20.65
CA ASP A 348 -2.32 8.21 -20.67
C ASP A 348 -1.28 7.07 -20.73
N LEU A 349 -0.01 7.34 -20.39
CA LEU A 349 1.10 6.37 -20.46
C LEU A 349 0.78 5.04 -19.79
N LEU A 350 0.25 5.05 -18.57
CA LEU A 350 -0.06 3.80 -17.87
C LEU A 350 -1.22 3.05 -18.53
N LEU A 351 -2.19 3.73 -19.16
CA LEU A 351 -3.25 3.06 -19.92
C LEU A 351 -2.70 2.41 -21.19
N GLU A 352 -1.71 3.01 -21.84
CA GLU A 352 -0.98 2.42 -22.95
C GLU A 352 -0.29 1.11 -22.53
N ILE A 353 0.37 1.12 -21.37
CA ILE A 353 1.01 -0.08 -20.80
C ILE A 353 -0.04 -1.16 -20.48
N VAL A 354 -1.19 -0.77 -19.91
CA VAL A 354 -2.29 -1.70 -19.62
C VAL A 354 -2.77 -2.44 -20.89
N GLU A 355 -2.92 -1.71 -22.00
CA GLU A 355 -3.30 -2.31 -23.28
C GLU A 355 -2.21 -3.20 -23.85
N LYS A 356 -0.97 -2.69 -23.95
CA LYS A 356 0.16 -3.39 -24.58
C LYS A 356 0.54 -4.67 -23.85
N GLU A 357 0.57 -4.63 -22.51
CA GLU A 357 0.93 -5.77 -21.67
C GLU A 357 -0.27 -6.68 -21.36
N LYS A 358 -1.45 -6.41 -21.95
CA LYS A 358 -2.68 -7.20 -21.74
C LYS A 358 -2.97 -7.40 -20.26
N ILE A 359 -2.99 -6.31 -19.52
CA ILE A 359 -3.18 -6.32 -18.07
C ILE A 359 -4.60 -6.74 -17.71
N SER A 360 -4.71 -7.69 -16.80
CA SER A 360 -6.00 -8.16 -16.27
C SER A 360 -6.45 -7.40 -15.01
N LEU A 361 -5.48 -6.96 -14.19
CA LEU A 361 -5.70 -6.10 -13.03
C LEU A 361 -4.75 -4.91 -13.09
N PHE A 362 -5.33 -3.71 -13.00
CA PHE A 362 -4.60 -2.45 -12.94
C PHE A 362 -4.83 -1.75 -11.61
N GLY A 363 -3.75 -1.54 -10.83
CA GLY A 363 -3.79 -0.86 -9.54
C GLY A 363 -3.08 0.49 -9.57
N VAL A 364 -3.73 1.52 -9.05
CA VAL A 364 -3.21 2.89 -8.97
C VAL A 364 -3.68 3.61 -7.71
N SER A 365 -3.12 4.78 -7.44
CA SER A 365 -3.66 5.68 -6.41
C SER A 365 -4.93 6.39 -6.90
N ALA A 366 -5.81 6.78 -5.97
CA ALA A 366 -6.95 7.64 -6.29
C ALA A 366 -6.50 8.97 -6.95
N LYS A 367 -5.37 9.52 -6.52
CA LYS A 367 -4.78 10.73 -7.11
C LYS A 367 -4.42 10.60 -8.59
N TYR A 368 -4.00 9.42 -9.05
CA TYR A 368 -3.77 9.19 -10.48
C TYR A 368 -5.08 9.23 -11.27
N ILE A 369 -6.15 8.65 -10.73
CA ILE A 369 -7.49 8.69 -11.34
C ILE A 369 -8.00 10.13 -11.40
N ASP A 370 -7.83 10.90 -10.32
CA ASP A 370 -8.20 12.31 -10.26
C ASP A 370 -7.40 13.14 -11.28
N ALA A 371 -6.11 12.87 -11.43
CA ALA A 371 -5.27 13.54 -12.43
C ALA A 371 -5.73 13.27 -13.88
N LEU A 372 -6.09 12.02 -14.20
CA LEU A 372 -6.68 11.67 -15.50
C LEU A 372 -8.02 12.39 -15.73
N ASN A 373 -8.87 12.45 -14.69
CA ASN A 373 -10.17 13.14 -14.75
C ASN A 373 -10.01 14.64 -14.98
N LYS A 374 -9.13 15.31 -14.24
CA LYS A 374 -8.81 16.73 -14.42
C LYS A 374 -8.23 17.03 -15.81
N ALA A 375 -7.37 16.14 -16.32
CA ALA A 375 -6.85 16.22 -17.69
C ALA A 375 -7.88 15.81 -18.75
N LYS A 376 -9.12 15.48 -18.37
CA LYS A 376 -10.22 15.06 -19.27
C LYS A 376 -9.85 13.92 -20.21
N ILE A 377 -8.98 13.01 -19.76
CA ILE A 377 -8.53 11.88 -20.55
C ILE A 377 -9.69 10.90 -20.77
N LYS A 378 -9.93 10.56 -22.03
CA LYS A 378 -10.80 9.45 -22.42
C LYS A 378 -9.92 8.35 -22.97
N SER A 379 -10.12 7.11 -22.50
CA SER A 379 -9.35 5.99 -23.01
C SER A 379 -9.64 5.79 -24.51
N LYS A 380 -8.57 5.83 -25.32
CA LYS A 380 -8.58 5.43 -26.72
C LYS A 380 -8.26 3.95 -26.91
N TYR A 381 -7.90 3.26 -25.82
CA TYR A 381 -7.54 1.85 -25.79
C TYR A 381 -8.78 1.00 -25.50
N LYS A 382 -8.85 -0.19 -26.07
CA LYS A 382 -9.95 -1.14 -25.86
C LYS A 382 -9.90 -1.78 -24.47
N LEU A 383 -8.71 -1.91 -23.88
CA LEU A 383 -8.42 -2.51 -22.56
C LEU A 383 -9.12 -3.88 -22.41
N LYS A 384 -9.07 -4.70 -23.46
CA LYS A 384 -9.88 -5.92 -23.59
C LYS A 384 -9.68 -6.87 -22.40
N GLU A 385 -8.43 -7.09 -21.98
CA GLU A 385 -8.07 -8.04 -20.92
C GLU A 385 -8.28 -7.48 -19.50
N LEU A 386 -8.46 -6.16 -19.36
CA LEU A 386 -8.62 -5.50 -18.07
C LEU A 386 -9.97 -5.86 -17.45
N ARG A 387 -9.95 -6.59 -16.34
CA ARG A 387 -11.13 -7.02 -15.59
C ARG A 387 -11.32 -6.28 -14.30
N THR A 388 -10.23 -5.84 -13.66
CA THR A 388 -10.27 -5.18 -12.36
C THR A 388 -9.38 -3.94 -12.34
N ILE A 389 -9.91 -2.84 -11.81
CA ILE A 389 -9.14 -1.66 -11.43
C ILE A 389 -9.13 -1.58 -9.90
N CYS A 390 -7.94 -1.50 -9.29
CA CYS A 390 -7.80 -1.26 -7.86
C CYS A 390 -7.38 0.19 -7.61
N SER A 391 -7.96 0.82 -6.58
CA SER A 391 -7.61 2.19 -6.18
C SER A 391 -7.40 2.27 -4.67
N THR A 392 -6.30 2.90 -4.24
CA THR A 392 -5.98 3.11 -2.82
C THR A 392 -5.06 4.32 -2.61
N GLY A 393 -4.54 4.49 -1.39
CA GLY A 393 -3.63 5.58 -1.01
C GLY A 393 -4.34 6.81 -0.45
N SER A 394 -5.50 7.12 -0.97
CA SER A 394 -6.48 8.09 -0.46
C SER A 394 -7.90 7.63 -0.84
N PRO A 395 -8.97 8.15 -0.22
CA PRO A 395 -10.33 7.87 -0.65
C PRO A 395 -10.54 8.25 -2.12
N LEU A 396 -11.14 7.36 -2.89
CA LEU A 396 -11.56 7.68 -4.26
C LEU A 396 -12.87 8.47 -4.20
N SER A 397 -12.92 9.63 -4.86
CA SER A 397 -14.11 10.48 -4.91
C SER A 397 -15.24 9.83 -5.74
N LYS A 398 -16.50 10.24 -5.49
CA LYS A 398 -17.63 9.81 -6.33
C LYS A 398 -17.39 10.11 -7.81
N ASP A 399 -16.86 11.29 -8.10
CA ASP A 399 -16.53 11.70 -9.45
C ASP A 399 -15.46 10.80 -10.07
N GLY A 400 -14.46 10.36 -9.27
CA GLY A 400 -13.46 9.38 -9.69
C GLY A 400 -14.06 8.01 -10.03
N PHE A 401 -15.04 7.54 -9.24
CA PHE A 401 -15.80 6.33 -9.57
C PHE A 401 -16.53 6.48 -10.91
N GLU A 402 -17.28 7.54 -11.08
CA GLU A 402 -18.07 7.78 -12.30
C GLU A 402 -17.20 8.01 -13.53
N TYR A 403 -16.07 8.70 -13.36
CA TYR A 403 -15.09 8.93 -14.41
C TYR A 403 -14.56 7.62 -15.00
N ILE A 404 -14.22 6.63 -14.16
CA ILE A 404 -13.73 5.33 -14.64
C ILE A 404 -14.73 4.68 -15.57
N TYR A 405 -16.02 4.61 -15.19
CA TYR A 405 -17.05 3.96 -15.98
C TYR A 405 -17.44 4.74 -17.24
N LYS A 406 -17.36 6.07 -17.19
CA LYS A 406 -17.71 6.95 -18.31
C LYS A 406 -16.57 7.08 -19.33
N ASN A 407 -15.32 7.14 -18.87
CA ASN A 407 -14.20 7.58 -19.68
C ASN A 407 -13.09 6.53 -19.87
N LEU A 408 -12.94 5.58 -18.95
CA LEU A 408 -11.88 4.57 -19.07
C LEU A 408 -12.41 3.22 -19.56
N LYS A 409 -13.33 2.60 -18.82
CA LYS A 409 -13.90 1.31 -19.18
C LYS A 409 -15.25 1.08 -18.51
N LYS A 410 -16.30 0.84 -19.31
CA LYS A 410 -17.66 0.65 -18.80
C LYS A 410 -17.84 -0.69 -18.08
N ASP A 411 -17.25 -1.76 -18.61
CA ASP A 411 -17.36 -3.11 -18.02
C ASP A 411 -16.05 -3.49 -17.34
N VAL A 412 -15.92 -3.08 -16.08
CA VAL A 412 -14.75 -3.36 -15.23
C VAL A 412 -15.16 -3.38 -13.75
N HIS A 413 -14.65 -4.35 -13.02
CA HIS A 413 -14.76 -4.34 -11.56
C HIS A 413 -13.85 -3.27 -10.96
N LEU A 414 -14.42 -2.23 -10.36
CA LEU A 414 -13.67 -1.22 -9.62
C LEU A 414 -13.61 -1.60 -8.13
N SER A 415 -12.45 -2.04 -7.70
CA SER A 415 -12.15 -2.36 -6.30
C SER A 415 -11.41 -1.19 -5.65
N SER A 416 -12.13 -0.24 -5.08
CA SER A 416 -11.51 0.70 -4.13
C SER A 416 -11.15 -0.06 -2.86
N ILE A 417 -9.97 0.22 -2.28
CA ILE A 417 -9.40 -0.54 -1.16
C ILE A 417 -8.95 0.40 -0.04
N SER A 418 -9.22 0.04 1.22
CA SER A 418 -8.64 0.69 2.38
C SER A 418 -8.03 -0.31 3.35
N GLY A 419 -6.84 0.05 3.80
CA GLY A 419 -6.02 -0.70 4.73
C GLY A 419 -4.74 0.08 5.03
N GLY A 420 -3.63 -0.60 5.27
CA GLY A 420 -2.42 0.17 5.55
C GLY A 420 -1.15 -0.66 5.68
N THR A 421 -0.04 0.06 5.78
CA THR A 421 1.28 -0.52 6.05
C THR A 421 1.28 -1.33 7.36
N ASP A 422 0.47 -0.92 8.32
CA ASP A 422 0.36 -1.53 9.64
C ASP A 422 -0.08 -2.99 9.56
N ILE A 423 -0.93 -3.33 8.60
CA ILE A 423 -1.39 -4.71 8.38
C ILE A 423 -0.87 -5.32 7.07
N VAL A 424 -0.15 -4.58 6.26
CA VAL A 424 0.31 -4.93 4.90
C VAL A 424 -0.80 -5.56 4.03
N SER A 425 -2.02 -5.05 4.16
CA SER A 425 -3.25 -5.65 3.65
C SER A 425 -4.39 -4.62 3.63
N CYS A 426 -5.62 -5.10 3.34
CA CYS A 426 -6.85 -4.33 3.31
C CYS A 426 -7.85 -4.81 4.37
N PHE A 427 -8.53 -3.87 5.03
CA PHE A 427 -9.71 -4.15 5.86
C PHE A 427 -10.97 -4.25 5.02
N VAL A 428 -11.09 -3.35 4.06
CA VAL A 428 -12.26 -3.23 3.19
C VAL A 428 -11.81 -3.13 1.73
N LEU A 429 -12.50 -3.83 0.84
CA LEU A 429 -12.14 -3.94 -0.57
C LEU A 429 -13.31 -4.46 -1.41
N GLY A 430 -13.08 -4.65 -2.71
CA GLY A 430 -14.08 -5.12 -3.66
C GLY A 430 -14.35 -6.62 -3.59
N ASN A 431 -15.44 -7.04 -4.21
CA ASN A 431 -15.78 -8.44 -4.50
C ASN A 431 -16.68 -8.52 -5.75
N LEU A 432 -16.79 -9.69 -6.35
CA LEU A 432 -17.57 -9.87 -7.58
C LEU A 432 -19.05 -10.18 -7.35
N TYR A 433 -19.49 -10.34 -6.12
CA TYR A 433 -20.91 -10.64 -5.85
C TYR A 433 -21.74 -9.39 -5.59
N ASP A 434 -21.16 -8.41 -4.90
CA ASP A 434 -21.84 -7.15 -4.60
C ASP A 434 -21.70 -6.15 -5.76
N PRO A 435 -22.66 -5.24 -5.93
CA PRO A 435 -22.56 -4.15 -6.89
C PRO A 435 -21.47 -3.14 -6.49
N VAL A 436 -20.86 -2.50 -7.48
CA VAL A 436 -20.08 -1.29 -7.25
C VAL A 436 -21.01 -0.09 -7.14
N ILE A 437 -20.95 0.59 -6.02
CA ILE A 437 -21.77 1.79 -5.71
C ILE A 437 -20.84 3.01 -5.73
N SER A 438 -21.33 4.10 -6.33
CA SER A 438 -20.55 5.34 -6.43
C SER A 438 -20.13 5.88 -5.07
N GLY A 439 -18.81 6.00 -4.84
CA GLY A 439 -18.22 6.51 -3.60
C GLY A 439 -18.16 5.53 -2.44
N GLU A 440 -18.49 4.25 -2.64
CA GLU A 440 -18.45 3.23 -1.60
C GLU A 440 -17.41 2.15 -1.92
N ILE A 441 -16.59 1.76 -0.94
CA ILE A 441 -15.83 0.52 -0.97
C ILE A 441 -16.81 -0.61 -0.68
N GLN A 442 -16.83 -1.64 -1.52
CA GLN A 442 -17.96 -2.59 -1.56
C GLN A 442 -18.27 -3.30 -0.25
N ASN A 443 -17.24 -3.82 0.47
CA ASN A 443 -17.51 -4.58 1.70
C ASN A 443 -16.24 -4.82 2.54
N LYS A 444 -16.42 -5.44 3.73
CA LYS A 444 -15.35 -6.02 4.55
C LYS A 444 -14.61 -7.10 3.78
N GLY A 445 -13.32 -7.26 4.03
CA GLY A 445 -12.55 -8.43 3.57
C GLY A 445 -13.03 -9.72 4.26
N LEU A 446 -13.06 -10.83 3.53
CA LEU A 446 -13.39 -12.14 4.13
C LEU A 446 -12.44 -12.44 5.31
N GLY A 447 -12.99 -12.96 6.40
CA GLY A 447 -12.25 -13.26 7.63
C GLY A 447 -11.86 -12.02 8.46
N MET A 448 -12.39 -10.84 8.14
CA MET A 448 -12.09 -9.57 8.81
C MET A 448 -13.38 -8.97 9.37
N ASP A 449 -13.57 -8.99 10.68
CA ASP A 449 -14.74 -8.36 11.31
C ASP A 449 -14.51 -6.87 11.56
N VAL A 450 -14.58 -6.12 10.48
CA VAL A 450 -14.40 -4.67 10.46
C VAL A 450 -15.68 -3.98 10.88
N ASN A 451 -15.60 -3.06 11.83
CA ASN A 451 -16.76 -2.32 12.33
C ASN A 451 -16.41 -0.83 12.45
N ILE A 452 -17.41 0.00 12.61
CA ILE A 452 -17.28 1.41 12.94
C ILE A 452 -17.76 1.63 14.35
N PHE A 453 -16.88 2.15 15.21
CA PHE A 453 -17.19 2.41 16.62
C PHE A 453 -17.36 3.91 16.87
N ASN A 454 -18.32 4.24 17.72
CA ASN A 454 -18.41 5.55 18.33
C ASN A 454 -17.37 5.71 19.46
N GLU A 455 -17.31 6.86 20.09
CA GLU A 455 -16.36 7.13 21.17
C GLU A 455 -16.54 6.24 22.41
N SER A 456 -17.77 5.78 22.65
CA SER A 456 -18.11 4.84 23.74
C SER A 456 -17.78 3.37 23.41
N GLY A 457 -17.22 3.07 22.23
CA GLY A 457 -16.88 1.70 21.82
C GLY A 457 -18.05 0.86 21.30
N ASN A 458 -19.18 1.47 20.98
CA ASN A 458 -20.34 0.79 20.42
C ASN A 458 -20.30 0.81 18.89
N SER A 459 -20.67 -0.32 18.25
CA SER A 459 -20.80 -0.41 16.79
C SER A 459 -21.96 0.44 16.28
N ILE A 460 -21.69 1.24 15.23
CA ILE A 460 -22.65 2.15 14.61
C ILE A 460 -22.70 1.94 13.10
N LYS A 461 -23.89 2.23 12.50
CA LYS A 461 -24.12 2.24 11.05
C LYS A 461 -24.70 3.57 10.60
N ASN A 462 -24.46 3.94 9.35
CA ASN A 462 -24.90 5.21 8.75
C ASN A 462 -24.48 6.45 9.55
N LYS A 463 -23.47 6.28 10.38
CA LYS A 463 -22.83 7.33 11.17
C LYS A 463 -21.33 7.17 11.09
N LYS A 464 -20.62 8.28 11.18
CA LYS A 464 -19.15 8.32 11.15
C LYS A 464 -18.58 7.92 12.50
N GLY A 465 -17.47 7.20 12.48
CA GLY A 465 -16.75 6.75 13.66
C GLY A 465 -15.39 6.17 13.33
N GLU A 466 -14.81 5.48 14.28
CA GLU A 466 -13.49 4.86 14.18
C GLU A 466 -13.56 3.50 13.51
N LEU A 467 -12.74 3.28 12.51
CA LEU A 467 -12.57 1.96 11.91
C LEU A 467 -11.81 1.04 12.86
N VAL A 468 -12.47 -0.06 13.23
CA VAL A 468 -11.91 -1.09 14.11
C VAL A 468 -12.03 -2.47 13.47
N CYS A 469 -11.20 -3.41 13.93
CA CYS A 469 -11.37 -4.83 13.64
C CYS A 469 -11.52 -5.60 14.95
N THR A 470 -12.64 -6.31 15.10
CA THR A 470 -13.03 -6.93 16.36
C THR A 470 -12.62 -8.40 16.48
N ASN A 471 -12.14 -9.01 15.39
CA ASN A 471 -11.53 -10.33 15.42
C ASN A 471 -10.05 -10.29 15.00
N PRO A 472 -9.20 -11.19 15.51
CA PRO A 472 -7.82 -11.29 15.08
C PRO A 472 -7.71 -11.74 13.62
N PHE A 473 -6.62 -11.38 12.96
CA PHE A 473 -6.36 -11.68 11.55
C PHE A 473 -4.88 -12.03 11.31
N PRO A 474 -4.55 -12.80 10.26
CA PRO A 474 -3.20 -13.35 10.09
C PRO A 474 -2.09 -12.32 9.87
N THR A 475 -2.41 -11.15 9.31
CA THR A 475 -1.43 -10.08 9.04
C THR A 475 -1.26 -9.08 10.17
N MET A 476 -1.82 -9.34 11.36
CA MET A 476 -1.41 -8.55 12.53
C MET A 476 0.12 -8.49 12.59
N PRO A 477 0.74 -7.32 12.77
CA PRO A 477 2.20 -7.27 12.91
C PRO A 477 2.67 -8.17 14.05
N LEU A 478 3.85 -8.75 13.88
CA LEU A 478 4.48 -9.52 14.96
C LEU A 478 4.88 -8.62 16.13
N LYS A 479 5.43 -7.45 15.80
CA LYS A 479 5.97 -6.47 16.75
C LYS A 479 6.39 -5.22 16.04
N PHE A 480 6.64 -4.16 16.77
CA PHE A 480 7.52 -3.09 16.32
C PHE A 480 8.97 -3.47 16.66
N TRP A 481 9.88 -3.20 15.74
CA TRP A 481 11.29 -3.49 15.94
C TRP A 481 11.85 -2.64 17.10
N ASN A 482 12.55 -3.28 18.05
CA ASN A 482 13.08 -2.63 19.27
C ASN A 482 12.01 -2.03 20.22
N ASP A 483 10.79 -2.53 20.20
CA ASP A 483 9.72 -2.15 21.12
C ASP A 483 9.71 -3.11 22.33
N LYS A 484 10.25 -2.65 23.47
CA LYS A 484 10.27 -3.43 24.70
C LYS A 484 8.84 -3.59 25.24
N ASN A 485 8.44 -4.81 25.57
CA ASN A 485 7.14 -5.15 26.17
C ASN A 485 5.93 -4.70 25.34
N ASP A 486 6.10 -4.49 24.02
CA ASP A 486 5.05 -4.07 23.08
C ASP A 486 4.38 -2.74 23.46
N ILE A 487 5.09 -1.83 24.15
CA ILE A 487 4.51 -0.59 24.68
C ILE A 487 4.01 0.31 23.55
N LYS A 488 4.86 0.54 22.53
CA LYS A 488 4.48 1.38 21.38
C LYS A 488 3.42 0.69 20.52
N PHE A 489 3.51 -0.63 20.38
CA PHE A 489 2.54 -1.46 19.66
C PHE A 489 1.14 -1.37 20.29
N LYS A 490 1.05 -1.57 21.60
CA LYS A 490 -0.21 -1.45 22.35
C LYS A 490 -0.78 -0.05 22.26
N LYS A 491 0.06 0.97 22.43
CA LYS A 491 -0.35 2.37 22.31
C LYS A 491 -0.90 2.70 20.92
N ALA A 492 -0.33 2.11 19.87
CA ALA A 492 -0.74 2.40 18.51
C ALA A 492 -2.10 1.83 18.13
N TYR A 493 -2.45 0.62 18.63
CA TYR A 493 -3.61 -0.11 18.12
C TYR A 493 -4.65 -0.49 19.17
N PHE A 494 -4.33 -0.46 20.48
CA PHE A 494 -5.19 -0.96 21.56
C PHE A 494 -5.40 0.04 22.69
N ASN A 495 -4.94 1.29 22.54
CA ASN A 495 -5.07 2.30 23.58
C ASN A 495 -6.49 2.87 23.67
N LYS A 496 -7.13 3.12 22.50
CA LYS A 496 -8.46 3.73 22.45
C LYS A 496 -9.55 2.72 22.85
N TYR A 497 -9.47 1.51 22.30
CA TYR A 497 -10.40 0.41 22.60
C TYR A 497 -9.59 -0.79 23.07
N PRO A 498 -9.58 -1.09 24.37
CA PRO A 498 -8.80 -2.22 24.91
C PRO A 498 -9.16 -3.53 24.23
N ASN A 499 -8.13 -4.26 23.78
CA ASN A 499 -8.27 -5.57 23.14
C ASN A 499 -9.12 -5.58 21.84
N ILE A 500 -9.22 -4.44 21.14
CA ILE A 500 -9.83 -4.30 19.82
C ILE A 500 -8.88 -3.50 18.94
N TRP A 501 -8.63 -3.98 17.71
CA TRP A 501 -7.75 -3.29 16.78
C TRP A 501 -8.37 -1.96 16.34
N HIS A 502 -7.78 -0.86 16.74
CA HIS A 502 -8.10 0.50 16.29
C HIS A 502 -7.13 0.90 15.18
N HIS A 503 -7.65 1.15 13.96
CA HIS A 503 -6.79 1.43 12.82
C HIS A 503 -6.40 2.91 12.70
N GLY A 504 -7.24 3.79 13.23
CA GLY A 504 -7.04 5.23 13.15
C GLY A 504 -7.50 5.83 11.83
N ASP A 505 -8.45 5.19 11.15
CA ASP A 505 -9.22 5.74 10.05
C ASP A 505 -10.62 6.12 10.53
N TYR A 506 -11.12 7.28 10.08
CA TYR A 506 -12.47 7.75 10.35
C TYR A 506 -13.35 7.38 9.17
N ALA A 507 -14.36 6.57 9.41
CA ALA A 507 -15.13 5.91 8.36
C ALA A 507 -16.60 5.72 8.72
N GLU A 508 -17.37 5.23 7.76
CA GLU A 508 -18.82 4.96 7.89
C GLU A 508 -19.16 3.65 7.17
N ILE A 509 -20.03 2.83 7.77
CA ILE A 509 -20.68 1.68 7.11
C ILE A 509 -22.08 2.08 6.68
N LYS A 510 -22.41 1.85 5.40
CA LYS A 510 -23.74 2.09 4.82
C LYS A 510 -24.63 0.85 4.94
N ASP A 511 -25.94 1.02 4.74
CA ASP A 511 -26.90 -0.10 4.71
C ASP A 511 -26.62 -1.11 3.60
N SER A 512 -25.97 -0.66 2.51
CA SER A 512 -25.44 -1.53 1.44
C SER A 512 -24.43 -2.55 1.94
N GLY A 513 -23.79 -2.31 3.09
CA GLY A 513 -22.61 -2.99 3.59
C GLY A 513 -21.29 -2.34 3.12
N GLY A 514 -21.39 -1.32 2.25
CA GLY A 514 -20.26 -0.56 1.75
C GLY A 514 -19.69 0.40 2.78
N PHE A 515 -18.45 0.83 2.55
CA PHE A 515 -17.70 1.73 3.44
C PHE A 515 -17.35 3.04 2.74
N ILE A 516 -17.43 4.12 3.49
CA ILE A 516 -16.90 5.43 3.09
C ILE A 516 -15.78 5.78 4.07
N ILE A 517 -14.60 6.06 3.54
CA ILE A 517 -13.45 6.52 4.34
C ILE A 517 -13.41 8.05 4.29
N HIS A 518 -13.45 8.69 5.44
CA HIS A 518 -13.47 10.15 5.60
C HIS A 518 -12.08 10.74 5.89
N GLY A 519 -11.06 9.90 6.02
CA GLY A 519 -9.67 10.29 6.27
C GLY A 519 -9.10 9.64 7.52
N ARG A 520 -7.96 10.16 8.00
CA ARG A 520 -7.32 9.68 9.22
C ARG A 520 -8.02 10.27 10.45
N SER A 521 -8.15 9.46 11.50
CA SER A 521 -8.77 9.89 12.76
C SER A 521 -7.99 11.00 13.47
N ASP A 522 -6.65 10.99 13.33
CA ASP A 522 -5.75 11.99 13.89
C ASP A 522 -5.73 13.33 13.10
N ALA A 523 -6.24 13.29 11.85
CA ALA A 523 -6.39 14.45 10.98
C ALA A 523 -7.84 14.99 10.93
N THR A 524 -8.76 14.45 11.72
CA THR A 524 -10.14 14.95 11.75
C THR A 524 -10.21 16.35 12.34
N LEU A 525 -11.10 17.16 11.77
CA LEU A 525 -11.44 18.51 12.24
C LEU A 525 -12.49 18.42 13.34
N ASN A 526 -12.46 19.34 14.30
CA ASN A 526 -13.36 19.24 15.46
C ASN A 526 -13.99 20.59 15.87
N PRO A 527 -14.54 21.38 14.91
CA PRO A 527 -15.12 22.67 15.21
C PRO A 527 -16.41 22.51 16.04
N GLY A 528 -16.48 23.25 17.16
CA GLY A 528 -17.61 23.19 18.09
C GLY A 528 -17.86 21.78 18.62
N GLY A 529 -16.84 20.97 18.81
CA GLY A 529 -16.94 19.59 19.31
C GLY A 529 -17.49 18.57 18.31
N VAL A 530 -17.74 18.94 17.06
CA VAL A 530 -18.24 18.02 16.02
C VAL A 530 -17.10 17.52 15.14
N ARG A 531 -16.91 16.21 15.14
CA ARG A 531 -15.85 15.54 14.38
C ARG A 531 -16.19 15.47 12.89
N LEU A 532 -15.32 16.03 12.02
CA LEU A 532 -15.49 16.15 10.59
C LEU A 532 -14.28 15.56 9.85
N GLY A 533 -14.54 14.87 8.74
CA GLY A 533 -13.47 14.35 7.89
C GLY A 533 -12.94 15.40 6.92
N THR A 534 -11.62 15.49 6.77
CA THR A 534 -11.00 16.41 5.80
C THR A 534 -11.35 16.09 4.35
N ALA A 535 -11.55 14.80 4.04
CA ALA A 535 -11.92 14.35 2.69
C ALA A 535 -13.23 14.96 2.17
N GLU A 536 -14.17 15.31 3.05
CA GLU A 536 -15.44 15.94 2.68
C GLU A 536 -15.23 17.35 2.15
N ILE A 537 -14.26 18.08 2.71
CA ILE A 537 -13.88 19.41 2.22
C ILE A 537 -13.17 19.27 0.88
N TYR A 538 -12.19 18.36 0.77
CA TYR A 538 -11.43 18.16 -0.47
C TYR A 538 -12.34 17.82 -1.64
N THR A 539 -13.30 16.92 -1.44
CA THR A 539 -14.26 16.52 -2.47
C THR A 539 -15.04 17.71 -3.06
N GLU A 540 -15.35 18.72 -2.26
CA GLU A 540 -16.09 19.89 -2.74
C GLU A 540 -15.19 20.97 -3.33
N VAL A 541 -14.02 21.16 -2.75
CA VAL A 541 -13.07 22.21 -3.14
C VAL A 541 -12.35 21.87 -4.46
N GLU A 542 -11.96 20.62 -4.63
CA GLU A 542 -11.23 20.15 -5.80
C GLU A 542 -12.10 20.03 -7.07
N LYS A 543 -13.41 20.34 -6.99
CA LYS A 543 -14.30 20.48 -8.15
C LYS A 543 -14.09 21.80 -8.90
N PHE A 544 -13.53 22.82 -8.26
CA PHE A 544 -13.24 24.10 -8.90
C PHE A 544 -12.04 23.96 -9.83
N ASN A 545 -12.20 24.39 -11.08
CA ASN A 545 -11.12 24.36 -12.09
C ASN A 545 -9.91 25.21 -11.68
N GLU A 546 -10.15 26.25 -10.91
CA GLU A 546 -9.15 27.18 -10.38
C GLU A 546 -8.26 26.52 -9.33
N ILE A 547 -8.73 25.43 -8.70
CA ILE A 547 -8.02 24.77 -7.60
C ILE A 547 -7.37 23.47 -8.08
N LYS A 548 -6.06 23.44 -8.00
CA LYS A 548 -5.26 22.25 -8.31
C LYS A 548 -5.34 21.22 -7.17
N GLU A 549 -5.17 21.69 -5.93
CA GLU A 549 -5.16 20.85 -4.73
C GLU A 549 -5.52 21.68 -3.49
N SER A 550 -5.91 20.97 -2.41
CA SER A 550 -6.25 21.61 -1.16
C SER A 550 -5.85 20.79 0.07
N ILE A 551 -5.61 21.47 1.21
CA ILE A 551 -5.37 20.85 2.52
C ILE A 551 -6.14 21.61 3.59
N ALA A 552 -6.92 20.90 4.41
CA ALA A 552 -7.71 21.46 5.50
C ALA A 552 -7.14 21.01 6.84
N VAL A 553 -6.99 21.95 7.75
CA VAL A 553 -6.50 21.69 9.10
C VAL A 553 -7.32 22.44 10.15
N GLY A 554 -7.38 21.89 11.35
CA GLY A 554 -8.01 22.57 12.48
C GLY A 554 -6.97 23.38 13.24
N GLN A 555 -7.11 24.70 13.29
CA GLN A 555 -6.31 25.57 14.13
C GLN A 555 -7.00 25.77 15.49
N SER A 556 -6.23 25.68 16.58
CA SER A 556 -6.71 26.05 17.91
C SER A 556 -6.95 27.55 17.97
N TRP A 557 -8.19 27.98 18.24
CA TRP A 557 -8.60 29.38 18.22
C TRP A 557 -9.76 29.63 19.18
N ASP A 558 -9.59 30.62 20.05
CA ASP A 558 -10.64 31.08 20.98
C ASP A 558 -11.35 29.94 21.75
N ASN A 559 -10.55 29.06 22.39
CA ASN A 559 -10.99 27.87 23.11
C ASN A 559 -11.78 26.83 22.26
N ASP A 560 -11.74 26.94 20.94
CA ASP A 560 -12.34 26.00 20.00
C ASP A 560 -11.36 25.67 18.86
N ILE A 561 -11.84 24.97 17.84
CA ILE A 561 -11.10 24.65 16.62
C ILE A 561 -11.77 25.38 15.45
N ARG A 562 -11.02 26.23 14.74
CA ARG A 562 -11.46 26.76 13.45
C ARG A 562 -10.81 26.02 12.28
N ILE A 563 -11.56 25.84 11.21
CA ILE A 563 -11.05 25.18 9.99
C ILE A 563 -10.29 26.20 9.15
N ILE A 564 -9.04 25.89 8.83
CA ILE A 564 -8.23 26.61 7.85
C ILE A 564 -8.10 25.74 6.61
N LEU A 565 -8.45 26.31 5.47
CA LEU A 565 -8.29 25.68 4.18
C LEU A 565 -7.16 26.34 3.41
N PHE A 566 -6.14 25.58 3.09
CA PHE A 566 -5.09 26.03 2.20
C PHE A 566 -5.34 25.47 0.78
N VAL A 567 -5.15 26.29 -0.24
CA VAL A 567 -5.40 25.94 -1.64
C VAL A 567 -4.18 26.21 -2.52
N VAL A 568 -3.88 25.26 -3.39
CA VAL A 568 -2.94 25.45 -4.50
C VAL A 568 -3.76 25.78 -5.73
N LEU A 569 -3.52 26.94 -6.32
CA LEU A 569 -4.23 27.39 -7.53
C LEU A 569 -3.58 26.79 -8.79
N GLY A 570 -4.37 26.63 -9.84
CA GLY A 570 -3.88 26.34 -11.17
C GLY A 570 -3.12 27.53 -11.76
N GLU A 571 -2.32 27.29 -12.80
CA GLU A 571 -1.62 28.35 -13.54
C GLU A 571 -2.62 29.40 -14.02
N ASN A 572 -2.25 30.69 -13.85
CA ASN A 572 -3.06 31.86 -14.23
C ASN A 572 -4.32 32.15 -13.40
N TYR A 573 -4.58 31.41 -12.31
CA TYR A 573 -5.68 31.71 -11.41
C TYR A 573 -5.22 32.48 -10.16
N LYS A 574 -6.12 33.31 -9.62
CA LYS A 574 -5.93 34.04 -8.36
C LYS A 574 -7.07 33.72 -7.40
N LEU A 575 -6.77 33.71 -6.12
CA LEU A 575 -7.78 33.55 -5.07
C LEU A 575 -8.49 34.90 -4.89
N THR A 576 -9.66 35.05 -5.54
CA THR A 576 -10.48 36.25 -5.43
C THR A 576 -11.55 36.07 -4.36
N GLU A 577 -12.09 37.18 -3.84
CA GLU A 577 -13.21 37.14 -2.88
C GLU A 577 -14.43 36.38 -3.48
N GLU A 578 -14.69 36.54 -4.77
CA GLU A 578 -15.75 35.82 -5.45
C GLU A 578 -15.53 34.30 -5.42
N LEU A 579 -14.30 33.84 -5.65
CA LEU A 579 -13.95 32.42 -5.58
C LEU A 579 -14.08 31.90 -4.15
N ILE A 580 -13.64 32.65 -3.14
CA ILE A 580 -13.79 32.31 -1.72
C ILE A 580 -15.27 32.13 -1.37
N ILE A 581 -16.12 33.04 -1.79
CA ILE A 581 -17.59 32.96 -1.56
C ILE A 581 -18.16 31.70 -2.21
N LYS A 582 -17.79 31.43 -3.47
CA LYS A 582 -18.23 30.21 -4.20
C LYS A 582 -17.82 28.94 -3.49
N ILE A 583 -16.56 28.85 -3.06
CA ILE A 583 -16.05 27.68 -2.32
C ILE A 583 -16.81 27.49 -1.00
N LYS A 584 -16.97 28.54 -0.20
CA LYS A 584 -17.71 28.50 1.07
C LYS A 584 -19.16 28.09 0.85
N LYS A 585 -19.81 28.61 -0.18
CA LYS A 585 -21.18 28.25 -0.55
C LYS A 585 -21.28 26.77 -0.97
N GLN A 586 -20.36 26.31 -1.80
CA GLN A 586 -20.28 24.92 -2.27
C GLN A 586 -20.14 23.95 -1.09
N ILE A 587 -19.21 24.21 -0.19
CA ILE A 587 -18.99 23.39 1.00
C ILE A 587 -20.23 23.39 1.90
N ARG A 588 -20.81 24.58 2.14
CA ARG A 588 -22.03 24.71 2.97
C ARG A 588 -23.19 23.89 2.44
N THR A 589 -23.38 23.91 1.12
CA THR A 589 -24.50 23.26 0.47
C THR A 589 -24.33 21.74 0.40
N ASN A 590 -23.15 21.26 0.06
CA ASN A 590 -22.94 19.86 -0.27
C ASN A 590 -22.32 19.03 0.86
N ALA A 591 -21.66 19.66 1.82
CA ALA A 591 -21.16 19.00 3.03
C ALA A 591 -22.01 19.44 4.25
N SER A 592 -21.68 20.56 4.88
CA SER A 592 -22.54 21.20 5.90
C SER A 592 -21.99 22.59 6.27
N PRO A 593 -22.77 23.43 6.97
CA PRO A 593 -22.28 24.70 7.52
C PRO A 593 -21.04 24.56 8.41
N ARG A 594 -20.88 23.43 9.10
CA ARG A 594 -19.76 23.17 10.01
C ARG A 594 -18.43 22.86 9.30
N HIS A 595 -18.50 22.45 8.01
CA HIS A 595 -17.31 22.22 7.17
C HIS A 595 -16.75 23.50 6.54
N VAL A 596 -17.50 24.60 6.63
CA VAL A 596 -17.10 25.87 6.00
C VAL A 596 -15.84 26.41 6.68
N PRO A 597 -14.73 26.59 5.94
CA PRO A 597 -13.51 27.09 6.53
C PRO A 597 -13.64 28.55 6.98
N ALA A 598 -13.08 28.87 8.15
CA ALA A 598 -12.98 30.24 8.63
C ALA A 598 -12.09 31.09 7.69
N LYS A 599 -10.97 30.52 7.29
CA LYS A 599 -9.99 31.14 6.37
C LYS A 599 -9.71 30.24 5.18
N ILE A 600 -9.50 30.84 4.01
CA ILE A 600 -8.98 30.18 2.81
C ILE A 600 -7.73 30.94 2.41
N ILE A 601 -6.60 30.24 2.30
CA ILE A 601 -5.27 30.83 2.09
C ILE A 601 -4.59 30.14 0.93
N THR A 602 -3.95 30.89 0.04
CA THR A 602 -3.19 30.34 -1.09
C THR A 602 -1.82 29.87 -0.63
N ILE A 603 -1.40 28.72 -1.14
CA ILE A 603 -0.07 28.15 -0.94
C ILE A 603 0.51 27.68 -2.28
N THR A 604 1.82 27.47 -2.32
CA THR A 604 2.51 27.05 -3.55
C THR A 604 2.42 25.54 -3.80
N ASP A 605 2.44 24.74 -2.74
CA ASP A 605 2.34 23.28 -2.82
C ASP A 605 1.89 22.70 -1.45
N ILE A 606 1.45 21.44 -1.47
CA ILE A 606 0.97 20.72 -0.28
C ILE A 606 2.05 19.75 0.23
N PRO A 607 2.34 19.74 1.55
CA PRO A 607 3.28 18.78 2.10
C PRO A 607 2.74 17.35 2.00
N ARG A 608 3.57 16.45 1.45
CA ARG A 608 3.21 15.05 1.23
C ARG A 608 4.27 14.13 1.76
N THR A 609 3.83 12.96 2.19
CA THR A 609 4.76 11.83 2.35
C THR A 609 5.31 11.43 0.98
N LYS A 610 6.44 10.74 0.96
CA LYS A 610 7.05 10.22 -0.27
C LYS A 610 6.16 9.25 -1.05
N ASN A 611 5.11 8.74 -0.43
CA ASN A 611 4.07 7.95 -1.06
C ASN A 611 2.85 8.79 -1.52
N GLY A 612 2.99 10.11 -1.57
CA GLY A 612 1.97 11.04 -2.06
C GLY A 612 0.81 11.33 -1.11
N LYS A 613 0.84 10.85 0.14
CA LYS A 613 -0.22 11.14 1.13
C LYS A 613 -0.07 12.55 1.68
N ILE A 614 -1.16 13.29 1.77
CA ILE A 614 -1.23 14.59 2.44
C ILE A 614 -0.93 14.42 3.94
N VAL A 615 -0.25 15.39 4.52
CA VAL A 615 0.20 15.34 5.92
C VAL A 615 -0.39 16.51 6.71
N GLU A 616 -1.71 16.45 6.93
CA GLU A 616 -2.49 17.49 7.61
C GLU A 616 -1.94 17.80 9.01
N LEU A 617 -1.54 16.77 9.75
CA LEU A 617 -1.04 16.93 11.10
C LEU A 617 0.31 17.66 11.15
N ALA A 618 1.14 17.56 10.11
CA ALA A 618 2.36 18.34 10.02
C ALA A 618 2.06 19.84 9.84
N VAL A 619 1.09 20.17 8.99
CA VAL A 619 0.64 21.56 8.81
C VAL A 619 0.00 22.09 10.09
N LYS A 620 -0.89 21.29 10.72
CA LYS A 620 -1.51 21.65 11.99
C LYS A 620 -0.46 21.97 13.05
N ASN A 621 0.55 21.14 13.23
CA ASN A 621 1.62 21.36 14.20
C ASN A 621 2.35 22.69 13.94
N ILE A 622 2.66 23.02 12.69
CA ILE A 622 3.31 24.29 12.35
C ILE A 622 2.45 25.48 12.70
N ILE A 623 1.18 25.48 12.29
CA ILE A 623 0.29 26.62 12.56
C ILE A 623 -0.04 26.77 14.05
N ASP A 624 0.05 25.69 14.84
CA ASP A 624 -0.10 25.70 16.29
C ASP A 624 1.26 25.99 17.02
N GLY A 625 2.35 26.32 16.29
CA GLY A 625 3.66 26.67 16.84
C GLY A 625 4.51 25.51 17.34
N ASN A 626 4.15 24.26 16.99
CA ASN A 626 4.85 23.06 17.42
C ASN A 626 5.94 22.65 16.41
N GLU A 627 7.02 22.04 16.90
CA GLU A 627 8.08 21.50 16.05
C GLU A 627 7.65 20.22 15.33
N ILE A 628 8.16 20.03 14.10
CA ILE A 628 7.97 18.81 13.33
C ILE A 628 9.24 17.96 13.36
N ASN A 629 9.13 16.82 14.02
CA ASN A 629 10.25 15.91 14.25
C ASN A 629 10.56 14.93 13.11
N ASN A 630 9.86 14.98 11.95
CA ASN A 630 10.04 13.98 10.88
C ASN A 630 9.90 14.58 9.47
N ARG A 631 10.54 15.72 9.26
CA ARG A 631 10.51 16.43 7.95
C ARG A 631 11.04 15.57 6.80
N GLU A 632 11.93 14.63 7.08
CA GLU A 632 12.58 13.75 6.10
C GLU A 632 11.64 12.70 5.51
N ALA A 633 10.52 12.42 6.17
CA ALA A 633 9.49 11.52 5.65
C ALA A 633 8.67 12.19 4.53
N LEU A 634 8.83 13.48 4.36
CA LEU A 634 8.12 14.26 3.35
C LEU A 634 8.85 14.19 2.00
N LEU A 635 8.06 14.27 0.94
CA LEU A 635 8.55 14.41 -0.43
C LEU A 635 9.15 15.80 -0.66
N ASN A 636 8.50 16.82 -0.09
CA ASN A 636 8.75 18.23 -0.27
C ASN A 636 8.79 18.96 1.10
N PRO A 637 9.76 18.68 1.97
CA PRO A 637 9.81 19.24 3.33
C PRO A 637 9.98 20.76 3.37
N GLU A 638 10.53 21.37 2.31
CA GLU A 638 10.68 22.81 2.14
C GLU A 638 9.32 23.53 2.08
N VAL A 639 8.32 22.88 1.57
CA VAL A 639 6.94 23.38 1.47
C VAL A 639 6.35 23.72 2.84
N LEU A 640 6.84 23.12 3.91
CA LEU A 640 6.37 23.41 5.26
C LEU A 640 6.68 24.85 5.72
N GLU A 641 7.68 25.49 5.15
CA GLU A 641 8.08 26.85 5.57
C GLU A 641 6.98 27.89 5.27
N GLN A 642 6.19 27.68 4.24
CA GLN A 642 5.09 28.58 3.85
C GLN A 642 3.93 28.61 4.86
N PHE A 643 3.85 27.65 5.78
CA PHE A 643 2.81 27.61 6.82
C PHE A 643 3.23 28.29 8.13
N LYS A 644 4.50 28.76 8.22
CA LYS A 644 5.00 29.42 9.41
C LYS A 644 4.61 30.88 9.45
N ASN A 645 4.27 31.36 10.63
CA ASN A 645 4.06 32.79 10.91
C ASN A 645 3.10 33.52 9.94
N LEU A 646 2.07 32.80 9.47
CA LEU A 646 1.06 33.39 8.59
C LEU A 646 0.27 34.46 9.33
N LYS A 647 0.41 35.72 8.90
CA LYS A 647 -0.30 36.88 9.49
C LYS A 647 -1.82 36.68 9.44
N GLU A 648 -2.32 36.05 8.38
CA GLU A 648 -3.74 35.72 8.17
C GLU A 648 -4.32 34.82 9.27
N LEU A 649 -3.48 34.11 10.00
CA LEU A 649 -3.92 33.22 11.09
C LEU A 649 -3.98 33.90 12.46
N ASN A 650 -3.56 35.17 12.56
CA ASN A 650 -3.49 35.89 13.83
C ASN A 650 -4.77 36.70 14.15
N TYR A 651 -5.79 36.64 13.28
CA TYR A 651 -7.07 37.37 13.45
C TYR A 651 -8.27 36.55 12.98
#